data_6df5418bb39891da418c19115b317191
#
_entry.id   6df5418bb39891da418c19115b317191
#
_cell.length_a   1.000
_cell.length_b   1.000
_cell.length_c   1.000
_cell.angle_alpha   90.00
_cell.angle_beta   90.00
_cell.angle_gamma   90.00
#
_symmetry.space_group_name_H-M   'P 1'
#
loop_
_entity.id
_entity.type
_entity.pdbx_description
1 polymer ?
#
loop_
_entity_poly.entity_id
_entity_poly.type
_entity_poly.pdbx_seq_one_letter_code
_entity_poly.pdbx_strand_id
1 'polypeptide(L)'
;MINMRMNAFNDSSIGESEQDPNTALIELDKGLRSAKIGEQCEAIVRYPKLFEKYPFPILINSSLLKLADVFRVGSNFLRVWVLRVCQQSEKHLDKILNVDEFVRRIYSVMHSNDPVAKALTLRTLGSVARIIPERKHVHHSIRRSLDCHDLVQVEAAIYAAQMFAAQSKLFAIFMCTKISDMIRGQATPATMKLQLIPILQYMHHDISTASMANELCMELLESYPAAEFVRVTLSASTTLASATLINVPAQVTLLLQYLLEDPRSSIKTHALQLLHSLAKKGAHLWPQGALAQLIDSTTTLLQDGARNINLLIRSLNVIEVLSESPVTCDANMEEGNPLIALCSKACYSPNPIVAVKAVTILARITCYCYEEGLPVNGIQDVVSCLESLIMLLALDDKYLYQLKVCLQLSVKICQVQHNHCSIFVDAIGSTLVNTNTNNKKNDHQAVVLCEALGAIGSLGENILLPLLPDILVKLKKTPHTHTKVMLCTLLFQMVAGGYEWNAECLDAIDSVIKSIDSWNRYRIARGATRYGHHKIATHLFKILKEAVASEQLHFWLLGLELMTSAESYLLDDVEVDSNNTVKKLNGAISRYASACASFKAASTPIRNLQFASDYSKLRCEFLQALVQLLHSCRSLCTAPPYAIAAHEAHTAKDELQRYGRVTSQLRKSVLELRTCAENYQKLYQSAFDADSGSLNNIKALQELCLLMAHSVQRVCGGPPVATSFPSSDVAAFGFGDTVEMQQLAKCCIQIQALAPAGDADNETSSRKTSGISHLRVGNLISQLTLLASSKLRLPVPRYFFQTLQETSVNLSVLPQPRVLGEPVSVPQGSQLALKVEGVLTHGKRASLFRSVAAICITISTTPPSKASSEKKDTNTSELEQIVVPHRDFFTCEFLLSLGSQSNNSVCGSSVSSCSSSGSSGGGGQYQVTASANILDESGNIWRCGPRSVMQVRVHEEPSRKKLT
;
A
#
# COMPACT_ATOMS: atom_id res chain seq x y z
N MET A 1 -21.39 -5.48 -4.38
CA MET A 1 -22.01 -5.05 -5.65
C MET A 1 -21.21 -3.89 -6.19
N ILE A 2 -20.25 -4.17 -7.05
CA ILE A 2 -19.49 -3.12 -7.75
C ILE A 2 -19.91 -3.21 -9.20
N ASN A 3 -20.98 -2.48 -9.54
CA ASN A 3 -21.22 -2.10 -10.91
C ASN A 3 -20.14 -1.09 -11.29
N MET A 4 -19.00 -1.58 -11.74
CA MET A 4 -18.09 -0.77 -12.55
C MET A 4 -18.75 -0.62 -13.94
N ARG A 5 -19.69 0.30 -14.06
CA ARG A 5 -20.03 0.85 -15.35
C ARG A 5 -18.79 1.54 -15.88
N MET A 6 -18.40 1.15 -17.07
CA MET A 6 -17.35 1.75 -17.91
C MET A 6 -17.75 3.18 -18.35
N ASN A 7 -18.00 4.07 -17.41
CA ASN A 7 -18.11 5.51 -17.69
C ASN A 7 -16.78 6.25 -17.42
N ALA A 8 -15.68 5.49 -17.17
CA ALA A 8 -14.36 6.10 -17.01
C ALA A 8 -13.68 6.46 -18.34
N PHE A 9 -14.29 6.19 -19.45
CA PHE A 9 -13.81 6.59 -20.78
C PHE A 9 -14.83 7.42 -21.58
N ASN A 10 -15.83 7.96 -20.93
CA ASN A 10 -16.60 9.00 -21.58
C ASN A 10 -15.78 10.28 -21.60
N ASP A 11 -15.46 10.72 -22.79
CA ASP A 11 -14.82 11.98 -23.18
C ASP A 11 -15.55 13.26 -22.70
N SER A 12 -16.54 13.14 -21.85
CA SER A 12 -17.27 14.26 -21.26
C SER A 12 -16.51 15.00 -20.14
N SER A 13 -15.33 14.55 -19.74
CA SER A 13 -14.44 15.32 -18.85
C SER A 13 -13.42 16.20 -19.59
N ILE A 14 -13.39 16.14 -20.92
CA ILE A 14 -12.52 17.02 -21.75
C ILE A 14 -13.18 18.38 -22.02
N GLY A 15 -14.43 18.59 -21.59
CA GLY A 15 -15.19 19.81 -21.83
C GLY A 15 -15.44 20.72 -20.63
N GLU A 16 -15.12 20.31 -19.40
CA GLU A 16 -15.03 21.25 -18.29
C GLU A 16 -13.65 21.92 -18.37
N SER A 17 -13.62 23.13 -18.93
CA SER A 17 -12.49 24.04 -18.78
C SER A 17 -12.04 23.98 -17.34
N GLU A 18 -10.75 23.65 -17.09
CA GLU A 18 -10.13 23.79 -15.76
C GLU A 18 -10.36 25.24 -15.32
N GLN A 19 -11.45 25.47 -14.58
CA GLN A 19 -11.69 26.77 -13.98
C GLN A 19 -10.55 26.98 -12.99
N ASP A 20 -9.82 28.07 -13.21
CA ASP A 20 -8.79 28.53 -12.28
C ASP A 20 -9.40 28.60 -10.87
N PRO A 21 -8.73 28.09 -9.82
CA PRO A 21 -9.19 28.17 -8.45
C PRO A 21 -9.66 29.55 -8.02
N ASN A 22 -8.99 30.59 -8.52
CA ASN A 22 -9.35 32.00 -8.25
C ASN A 22 -10.68 32.40 -8.90
N THR A 23 -10.94 31.94 -10.12
CA THR A 23 -12.20 32.22 -10.82
C THR A 23 -13.38 31.56 -10.11
N ALA A 24 -13.22 30.32 -9.68
CA ALA A 24 -14.24 29.62 -8.88
C ALA A 24 -14.50 30.32 -7.55
N LEU A 25 -13.45 30.81 -6.87
CA LEU A 25 -13.56 31.55 -5.62
C LEU A 25 -14.27 32.91 -5.83
N ILE A 26 -14.01 33.61 -6.93
CA ILE A 26 -14.64 34.90 -7.26
C ILE A 26 -16.14 34.69 -7.55
N GLU A 27 -16.51 33.61 -8.24
CA GLU A 27 -17.90 33.27 -8.50
C GLU A 27 -18.68 33.01 -7.21
N LEU A 28 -18.12 32.20 -6.30
CA LEU A 28 -18.73 31.94 -5.00
C LEU A 28 -18.81 33.23 -4.13
N ASP A 29 -17.81 34.08 -4.18
CA ASP A 29 -17.79 35.35 -3.47
C ASP A 29 -18.89 36.30 -3.96
N LYS A 30 -19.14 36.31 -5.26
CA LYS A 30 -20.28 37.05 -5.86
C LYS A 30 -21.61 36.50 -5.34
N GLY A 31 -21.74 35.16 -5.27
CA GLY A 31 -22.95 34.55 -4.70
C GLY A 31 -23.17 34.88 -3.23
N LEU A 32 -22.11 34.91 -2.40
CA LEU A 32 -22.21 35.29 -0.99
C LEU A 32 -22.67 36.74 -0.78
N ARG A 33 -22.38 37.64 -1.71
CA ARG A 33 -22.77 39.06 -1.66
C ARG A 33 -24.13 39.36 -2.28
N SER A 34 -24.81 38.33 -2.82
CA SER A 34 -26.13 38.50 -3.40
C SER A 34 -27.15 38.93 -2.33
N ALA A 35 -28.11 39.75 -2.73
CA ALA A 35 -29.26 40.14 -1.90
C ALA A 35 -30.27 38.99 -1.69
N LYS A 36 -30.18 37.93 -2.51
CA LYS A 36 -31.09 36.78 -2.44
C LYS A 36 -30.52 35.68 -1.57
N ILE A 37 -31.22 35.30 -0.51
CA ILE A 37 -30.82 34.27 0.43
C ILE A 37 -30.57 32.92 -0.27
N GLY A 38 -31.34 32.58 -1.32
CA GLY A 38 -31.15 31.34 -2.10
C GLY A 38 -29.77 31.27 -2.79
N GLU A 39 -29.34 32.36 -3.41
CA GLU A 39 -28.05 32.45 -4.09
C GLU A 39 -26.88 32.39 -3.06
N GLN A 40 -27.07 33.00 -1.90
CA GLN A 40 -26.12 32.91 -0.79
C GLN A 40 -25.96 31.45 -0.30
N CYS A 41 -27.10 30.75 -0.12
CA CYS A 41 -27.07 29.34 0.30
C CYS A 41 -26.40 28.44 -0.74
N GLU A 42 -26.70 28.64 -2.02
CA GLU A 42 -26.09 27.91 -3.12
C GLU A 42 -24.57 28.08 -3.13
N ALA A 43 -24.11 29.33 -2.97
CA ALA A 43 -22.67 29.59 -2.85
C ALA A 43 -22.05 28.89 -1.63
N ILE A 44 -22.70 28.95 -0.45
CA ILE A 44 -22.19 28.34 0.77
C ILE A 44 -22.05 26.82 0.60
N VAL A 45 -23.04 26.14 0.01
CA VAL A 45 -23.05 24.68 -0.14
C VAL A 45 -21.96 24.16 -1.12
N ARG A 46 -21.48 25.02 -2.01
CA ARG A 46 -20.42 24.65 -2.98
C ARG A 46 -19.01 24.65 -2.38
N TYR A 47 -18.77 25.33 -1.25
CA TYR A 47 -17.41 25.42 -0.64
C TYR A 47 -16.77 24.07 -0.30
N PRO A 48 -17.45 23.07 0.29
CA PRO A 48 -16.80 21.80 0.56
C PRO A 48 -16.23 21.12 -0.69
N LYS A 49 -16.97 21.17 -1.81
CA LYS A 49 -16.47 20.62 -3.09
C LYS A 49 -15.29 21.42 -3.63
N LEU A 50 -15.29 22.75 -3.44
CA LEU A 50 -14.15 23.59 -3.80
C LEU A 50 -12.90 23.21 -2.99
N PHE A 51 -13.03 22.95 -1.69
CA PHE A 51 -11.92 22.55 -0.83
C PHE A 51 -11.38 21.17 -1.17
N GLU A 52 -12.23 20.25 -1.61
CA GLU A 52 -11.81 18.94 -2.11
C GLU A 52 -11.05 19.03 -3.43
N LYS A 53 -11.52 19.91 -4.35
CA LYS A 53 -10.89 20.10 -5.66
C LYS A 53 -9.57 20.89 -5.55
N TYR A 54 -9.52 21.90 -4.67
CA TYR A 54 -8.38 22.81 -4.51
C TYR A 54 -7.99 22.96 -3.03
N PRO A 55 -7.26 21.99 -2.47
CA PRO A 55 -6.92 21.95 -1.04
C PRO A 55 -5.79 22.92 -0.64
N PHE A 56 -5.74 24.12 -1.24
CA PHE A 56 -4.72 25.13 -0.95
C PHE A 56 -5.02 25.91 0.34
N PRO A 57 -4.06 26.03 1.29
CA PRO A 57 -4.28 26.72 2.56
C PRO A 57 -4.76 28.15 2.43
N ILE A 58 -4.21 28.91 1.47
CA ILE A 58 -4.58 30.33 1.24
C ILE A 58 -6.04 30.43 0.80
N LEU A 59 -6.48 29.57 -0.13
CA LEU A 59 -7.85 29.53 -0.62
C LEU A 59 -8.83 29.16 0.49
N ILE A 60 -8.51 28.12 1.26
CA ILE A 60 -9.33 27.63 2.37
C ILE A 60 -9.44 28.66 3.47
N ASN A 61 -8.32 29.27 3.88
CA ASN A 61 -8.31 30.33 4.89
C ASN A 61 -9.16 31.53 4.46
N SER A 62 -8.98 32.04 3.23
CA SER A 62 -9.78 33.15 2.69
C SER A 62 -11.27 32.82 2.67
N SER A 63 -11.61 31.62 2.22
CA SER A 63 -12.99 31.15 2.13
C SER A 63 -13.66 31.03 3.49
N LEU A 64 -13.00 30.40 4.46
CA LEU A 64 -13.55 30.21 5.79
C LEU A 64 -13.69 31.54 6.56
N LEU A 65 -12.78 32.49 6.36
CA LEU A 65 -12.92 33.83 6.91
C LEU A 65 -14.14 34.57 6.35
N LYS A 66 -14.44 34.42 5.05
CA LYS A 66 -15.65 34.99 4.43
C LYS A 66 -16.92 34.33 4.96
N LEU A 67 -16.90 32.98 5.10
CA LEU A 67 -18.01 32.26 5.71
C LEU A 67 -18.23 32.65 7.18
N ALA A 68 -17.19 32.95 7.92
CA ALA A 68 -17.29 33.47 9.28
C ALA A 68 -17.94 34.89 9.31
N ASP A 69 -17.69 35.71 8.30
CA ASP A 69 -18.40 36.99 8.15
C ASP A 69 -19.87 36.81 7.86
N VAL A 70 -20.21 35.88 6.95
CA VAL A 70 -21.62 35.51 6.70
C VAL A 70 -22.28 34.96 7.96
N PHE A 71 -21.57 34.17 8.75
CA PHE A 71 -22.08 33.69 10.05
C PHE A 71 -22.37 34.85 11.01
N ARG A 72 -21.48 35.84 11.08
CA ARG A 72 -21.60 36.99 11.97
C ARG A 72 -22.81 37.85 11.65
N VAL A 73 -23.00 38.22 10.38
CA VAL A 73 -23.99 39.21 9.95
C VAL A 73 -25.29 38.55 9.49
N GLY A 74 -25.25 37.31 9.04
CA GLY A 74 -26.38 36.61 8.41
C GLY A 74 -27.48 36.17 9.38
N SER A 75 -28.59 35.73 8.82
CA SER A 75 -29.71 35.12 9.56
C SER A 75 -29.35 33.74 10.12
N ASN A 76 -30.15 33.25 11.08
CA ASN A 76 -29.94 31.89 11.64
C ASN A 76 -29.99 30.80 10.56
N PHE A 77 -30.76 31.03 9.50
CA PHE A 77 -30.81 30.10 8.35
C PHE A 77 -29.43 30.00 7.67
N LEU A 78 -28.75 31.11 7.41
CA LEU A 78 -27.40 31.11 6.84
C LEU A 78 -26.38 30.53 7.81
N ARG A 79 -26.51 30.79 9.11
CA ARG A 79 -25.64 30.21 10.16
C ARG A 79 -25.67 28.69 10.17
N VAL A 80 -26.86 28.09 9.96
CA VAL A 80 -27.00 26.63 9.85
C VAL A 80 -26.18 26.08 8.68
N TRP A 81 -26.19 26.74 7.53
CA TRP A 81 -25.45 26.30 6.36
C TRP A 81 -23.93 26.44 6.55
N VAL A 82 -23.49 27.53 7.17
CA VAL A 82 -22.07 27.68 7.52
C VAL A 82 -21.62 26.61 8.51
N LEU A 83 -22.43 26.29 9.53
CA LEU A 83 -22.17 25.17 10.43
C LEU A 83 -22.00 23.85 9.68
N ARG A 84 -22.90 23.55 8.71
CA ARG A 84 -22.79 22.33 7.90
C ARG A 84 -21.53 22.29 7.05
N VAL A 85 -21.13 23.44 6.49
CA VAL A 85 -19.85 23.54 5.75
C VAL A 85 -18.67 23.24 6.66
N CYS A 86 -18.64 23.80 7.88
CA CYS A 86 -17.59 23.49 8.86
C CYS A 86 -17.54 21.99 9.19
N GLN A 87 -18.69 21.35 9.36
CA GLN A 87 -18.77 19.92 9.64
C GLN A 87 -18.29 19.05 8.44
N GLN A 88 -18.70 19.39 7.22
CA GLN A 88 -18.30 18.66 6.01
C GLN A 88 -16.84 18.89 5.64
N SER A 89 -16.31 20.07 5.97
CA SER A 89 -14.93 20.46 5.67
C SER A 89 -13.96 20.17 6.81
N GLU A 90 -14.30 19.28 7.73
CA GLU A 90 -13.47 18.96 8.91
C GLU A 90 -12.02 18.63 8.53
N LYS A 91 -11.80 17.93 7.39
CA LYS A 91 -10.47 17.59 6.85
C LYS A 91 -9.59 18.80 6.51
N HIS A 92 -10.22 19.96 6.29
CA HIS A 92 -9.55 21.17 5.81
C HIS A 92 -9.44 22.26 6.86
N LEU A 93 -10.01 22.08 8.06
CA LEU A 93 -10.00 23.10 9.11
C LEU A 93 -8.58 23.42 9.59
N ASP A 94 -7.68 22.43 9.59
CA ASP A 94 -6.28 22.62 9.98
C ASP A 94 -5.50 23.58 9.05
N LYS A 95 -6.03 23.86 7.86
CA LYS A 95 -5.44 24.76 6.86
C LYS A 95 -5.81 26.22 7.07
N ILE A 96 -6.55 26.55 8.15
CA ILE A 96 -6.87 27.93 8.51
C ILE A 96 -5.63 28.59 9.08
N LEU A 97 -5.09 29.61 8.40
CA LEU A 97 -3.91 30.33 8.83
C LEU A 97 -4.22 31.30 9.96
N ASN A 98 -5.37 31.97 9.92
CA ASN A 98 -5.82 32.97 10.88
C ASN A 98 -6.97 32.46 11.77
N VAL A 99 -6.66 31.42 12.57
CA VAL A 99 -7.64 30.77 13.45
C VAL A 99 -8.26 31.78 14.43
N ASP A 100 -7.48 32.71 14.98
CA ASP A 100 -7.95 33.70 15.95
C ASP A 100 -9.01 34.62 15.38
N GLU A 101 -8.80 35.11 14.17
CA GLU A 101 -9.77 35.97 13.49
C GLU A 101 -11.03 35.21 13.10
N PHE A 102 -10.89 34.00 12.64
CA PHE A 102 -12.01 33.10 12.31
C PHE A 102 -12.91 32.89 13.56
N VAL A 103 -12.29 32.48 14.65
CA VAL A 103 -13.00 32.25 15.92
C VAL A 103 -13.63 33.53 16.45
N ARG A 104 -12.91 34.68 16.42
CA ARG A 104 -13.42 35.97 16.86
C ARG A 104 -14.72 36.35 16.14
N ARG A 105 -14.78 36.16 14.81
CA ARG A 105 -15.98 36.49 14.03
C ARG A 105 -17.15 35.58 14.43
N ILE A 106 -16.93 34.26 14.56
CA ILE A 106 -18.00 33.32 14.99
C ILE A 106 -18.43 33.62 16.42
N TYR A 107 -17.46 33.79 17.33
CA TYR A 107 -17.73 34.02 18.75
C TYR A 107 -18.49 35.33 19.04
N SER A 108 -18.34 36.36 18.22
CA SER A 108 -19.07 37.62 18.38
C SER A 108 -20.59 37.44 18.46
N VAL A 109 -21.14 36.38 17.84
CA VAL A 109 -22.57 36.06 17.87
C VAL A 109 -23.03 35.52 19.24
N MET A 110 -22.10 35.06 20.11
CA MET A 110 -22.42 34.68 21.50
C MET A 110 -22.98 35.83 22.34
N HIS A 111 -22.71 37.07 21.95
CA HIS A 111 -23.24 38.25 22.60
C HIS A 111 -24.68 38.63 22.13
N SER A 112 -25.24 37.91 21.20
CA SER A 112 -26.63 38.11 20.77
C SER A 112 -27.60 37.72 21.89
N ASN A 113 -28.79 38.32 21.88
CA ASN A 113 -29.87 37.95 22.80
C ASN A 113 -30.68 36.76 22.30
N ASP A 114 -30.50 36.33 21.03
CA ASP A 114 -31.20 35.21 20.42
C ASP A 114 -30.59 33.87 20.89
N PRO A 115 -31.35 33.02 21.61
CA PRO A 115 -30.88 31.71 22.06
C PRO A 115 -30.53 30.78 20.91
N VAL A 116 -31.23 30.86 19.79
CA VAL A 116 -30.94 30.05 18.59
C VAL A 116 -29.61 30.45 17.96
N ALA A 117 -29.31 31.75 17.90
CA ALA A 117 -28.04 32.24 17.41
C ALA A 117 -26.87 31.77 18.31
N LYS A 118 -27.03 31.79 19.63
CA LYS A 118 -26.05 31.26 20.59
C LYS A 118 -25.88 29.77 20.44
N ALA A 119 -26.96 29.04 20.29
CA ALA A 119 -26.92 27.57 20.08
C ALA A 119 -26.17 27.21 18.79
N LEU A 120 -26.42 27.90 17.69
CA LEU A 120 -25.69 27.69 16.43
C LEU A 120 -24.20 28.03 16.57
N THR A 121 -23.90 29.07 17.33
CA THR A 121 -22.51 29.45 17.61
C THR A 121 -21.79 28.38 18.44
N LEU A 122 -22.42 27.84 19.48
CA LEU A 122 -21.86 26.74 20.28
C LEU A 122 -21.63 25.50 19.43
N ARG A 123 -22.60 25.13 18.58
CA ARG A 123 -22.44 23.96 17.67
C ARG A 123 -21.33 24.19 16.65
N THR A 124 -21.19 25.43 16.13
CA THR A 124 -20.10 25.76 15.19
C THR A 124 -18.75 25.71 15.89
N LEU A 125 -18.62 26.29 17.08
CA LEU A 125 -17.39 26.21 17.89
C LEU A 125 -17.06 24.76 18.25
N GLY A 126 -18.07 23.94 18.57
CA GLY A 126 -17.88 22.50 18.79
C GLY A 126 -17.36 21.76 17.55
N SER A 127 -17.88 22.08 16.36
CA SER A 127 -17.41 21.44 15.12
C SER A 127 -15.98 21.82 14.73
N VAL A 128 -15.47 22.95 15.22
CA VAL A 128 -14.10 23.40 15.01
C VAL A 128 -13.21 23.24 16.26
N ALA A 129 -13.68 22.49 17.27
CA ALA A 129 -12.97 22.29 18.54
C ALA A 129 -11.52 21.81 18.34
N ARG A 130 -11.27 21.03 17.31
CA ARG A 130 -9.96 20.48 16.97
C ARG A 130 -8.89 21.57 16.76
N ILE A 131 -9.23 22.69 16.15
CA ILE A 131 -8.28 23.79 15.88
C ILE A 131 -8.19 24.80 17.01
N ILE A 132 -9.09 24.71 18.01
CA ILE A 132 -9.18 25.62 19.14
C ILE A 132 -9.29 24.91 20.51
N PRO A 133 -8.61 23.78 20.72
CA PRO A 133 -8.87 22.91 21.88
C PRO A 133 -8.69 23.64 23.22
N GLU A 134 -7.74 24.57 23.32
CA GLU A 134 -7.32 25.21 24.61
C GLU A 134 -7.84 26.63 24.78
N ARG A 135 -8.92 27.06 24.07
CA ARG A 135 -9.47 28.44 24.15
C ARG A 135 -10.35 28.61 25.37
N LYS A 136 -9.76 29.13 26.47
CA LYS A 136 -10.42 29.32 27.77
C LYS A 136 -11.74 30.08 27.73
N HIS A 137 -11.85 31.13 26.92
CA HIS A 137 -13.10 31.92 26.82
C HIS A 137 -14.24 31.10 26.20
N VAL A 138 -13.95 30.20 25.28
CA VAL A 138 -14.92 29.27 24.71
C VAL A 138 -15.33 28.25 25.77
N HIS A 139 -14.37 27.69 26.51
CA HIS A 139 -14.63 26.77 27.63
C HIS A 139 -15.59 27.39 28.68
N HIS A 140 -15.36 28.64 29.08
CA HIS A 140 -16.25 29.36 30.00
C HIS A 140 -17.64 29.59 29.44
N SER A 141 -17.73 29.90 28.14
CA SER A 141 -19.03 30.09 27.49
C SER A 141 -19.83 28.80 27.42
N ILE A 142 -19.18 27.65 27.13
CA ILE A 142 -19.83 26.35 27.16
C ILE A 142 -20.34 26.05 28.56
N ARG A 143 -19.50 26.22 29.60
CA ARG A 143 -19.87 26.00 31.00
C ARG A 143 -21.07 26.87 31.42
N ARG A 144 -21.01 28.16 31.08
CA ARG A 144 -22.12 29.11 31.40
C ARG A 144 -23.41 28.72 30.66
N SER A 145 -23.31 28.24 29.45
CA SER A 145 -24.47 27.83 28.64
C SER A 145 -25.12 26.52 29.13
N LEU A 146 -24.38 25.68 29.86
CA LEU A 146 -24.93 24.49 30.53
C LEU A 146 -25.82 24.86 31.74
N ASP A 147 -25.64 26.07 32.33
CA ASP A 147 -26.46 26.60 33.43
C ASP A 147 -27.65 27.46 32.94
N CYS A 148 -27.88 27.52 31.62
CA CYS A 148 -28.95 28.32 31.04
C CYS A 148 -30.31 27.60 31.17
N HIS A 149 -31.40 28.40 31.20
CA HIS A 149 -32.76 27.84 31.22
C HIS A 149 -33.31 27.45 29.85
N ASP A 150 -32.70 27.91 28.78
CA ASP A 150 -33.12 27.64 27.41
C ASP A 150 -32.59 26.28 26.94
N LEU A 151 -33.50 25.36 26.66
CA LEU A 151 -33.16 23.99 26.25
C LEU A 151 -32.34 23.92 24.96
N VAL A 152 -32.62 24.77 23.96
CA VAL A 152 -31.90 24.78 22.68
C VAL A 152 -30.44 25.17 22.88
N GLN A 153 -30.18 26.15 23.78
CA GLN A 153 -28.83 26.56 24.12
C GLN A 153 -28.11 25.52 24.95
N VAL A 154 -28.79 24.85 25.89
CA VAL A 154 -28.19 23.78 26.72
C VAL A 154 -27.83 22.58 25.87
N GLU A 155 -28.68 22.11 24.98
CA GLU A 155 -28.38 20.98 24.06
C GLU A 155 -27.18 21.31 23.15
N ALA A 156 -27.09 22.54 22.66
CA ALA A 156 -25.92 22.98 21.89
C ALA A 156 -24.64 23.04 22.74
N ALA A 157 -24.78 23.44 24.02
CA ALA A 157 -23.66 23.44 24.97
C ALA A 157 -23.18 22.00 25.30
N ILE A 158 -24.09 21.03 25.43
CA ILE A 158 -23.77 19.61 25.62
C ILE A 158 -23.00 19.08 24.40
N TYR A 159 -23.49 19.39 23.19
CA TYR A 159 -22.79 19.02 21.96
C TYR A 159 -21.36 19.61 21.91
N ALA A 160 -21.23 20.90 22.20
CA ALA A 160 -19.93 21.58 22.24
C ALA A 160 -19.02 20.98 23.33
N ALA A 161 -19.58 20.69 24.52
CA ALA A 161 -18.84 20.06 25.62
C ALA A 161 -18.30 18.68 25.20
N GLN A 162 -19.09 17.87 24.51
CA GLN A 162 -18.66 16.60 23.97
C GLN A 162 -17.50 16.73 22.98
N MET A 163 -17.59 17.67 22.03
CA MET A 163 -16.55 17.89 21.02
C MET A 163 -15.25 18.42 21.65
N PHE A 164 -15.34 19.37 22.59
CA PHE A 164 -14.16 19.89 23.29
C PHE A 164 -13.54 18.85 24.24
N ALA A 165 -14.33 18.05 24.94
CA ALA A 165 -13.81 16.98 25.79
C ALA A 165 -13.02 15.94 24.99
N ALA A 166 -13.43 15.68 23.75
CA ALA A 166 -12.72 14.80 22.83
C ALA A 166 -11.35 15.34 22.37
N GLN A 167 -11.14 16.65 22.40
CA GLN A 167 -9.94 17.31 21.84
C GLN A 167 -9.02 17.92 22.89
N SER A 168 -9.55 18.32 24.05
CA SER A 168 -8.82 19.02 25.09
C SER A 168 -8.82 18.28 26.40
N LYS A 169 -7.63 17.85 26.83
CA LYS A 169 -7.39 17.24 28.14
C LYS A 169 -7.80 18.19 29.28
N LEU A 170 -7.40 19.47 29.21
CA LEU A 170 -7.68 20.43 30.24
C LEU A 170 -9.19 20.70 30.36
N PHE A 171 -9.88 20.77 29.23
CA PHE A 171 -11.33 20.95 29.24
C PHE A 171 -12.06 19.73 29.83
N ALA A 172 -11.65 18.52 29.47
CA ALA A 172 -12.24 17.28 29.98
C ALA A 172 -12.13 17.22 31.52
N ILE A 173 -10.93 17.46 32.08
CA ILE A 173 -10.68 17.47 33.51
C ILE A 173 -11.52 18.57 34.20
N PHE A 174 -11.52 19.79 33.66
CA PHE A 174 -12.25 20.93 34.22
C PHE A 174 -13.79 20.71 34.24
N MET A 175 -14.32 19.99 33.24
CA MET A 175 -15.76 19.79 33.08
C MET A 175 -16.28 18.54 33.82
N CYS A 176 -15.40 17.63 34.22
CA CYS A 176 -15.79 16.34 34.79
C CYS A 176 -16.72 16.48 36.01
N THR A 177 -16.35 17.30 37.00
CA THR A 177 -17.19 17.56 38.20
C THR A 177 -18.53 18.17 37.83
N LYS A 178 -18.56 19.18 36.98
CA LYS A 178 -19.79 19.84 36.54
C LYS A 178 -20.75 18.88 35.84
N ILE A 179 -20.26 18.04 34.92
CA ILE A 179 -21.05 17.05 34.21
C ILE A 179 -21.55 15.99 35.17
N SER A 180 -20.72 15.53 36.10
CA SER A 180 -21.10 14.59 37.16
C SER A 180 -22.22 15.13 38.04
N ASP A 181 -22.13 16.37 38.47
CA ASP A 181 -23.16 17.04 39.28
C ASP A 181 -24.48 17.18 38.50
N MET A 182 -24.43 17.51 37.21
CA MET A 182 -25.62 17.60 36.38
C MET A 182 -26.27 16.22 36.20
N ILE A 183 -25.50 15.15 36.03
CA ILE A 183 -26.00 13.79 35.86
C ILE A 183 -26.64 13.31 37.17
N ARG A 184 -26.02 13.54 38.34
CA ARG A 184 -26.56 13.20 39.65
C ARG A 184 -27.76 14.05 40.07
N GLY A 185 -27.83 15.30 39.57
CA GLY A 185 -28.86 16.28 39.91
C GLY A 185 -30.25 15.79 39.61
N GLN A 186 -31.16 15.88 40.56
CA GLN A 186 -32.57 15.47 40.41
C GLN A 186 -33.34 16.43 39.47
N ALA A 187 -32.91 17.69 39.39
CA ALA A 187 -33.53 18.70 38.53
C ALA A 187 -33.26 18.48 37.01
N THR A 188 -32.27 17.65 36.67
CA THR A 188 -31.92 17.41 35.26
C THR A 188 -32.86 16.34 34.64
N PRO A 189 -33.55 16.66 33.54
CA PRO A 189 -34.44 15.71 32.86
C PRO A 189 -33.69 14.46 32.39
N ALA A 190 -34.39 13.32 32.35
CA ALA A 190 -33.81 12.03 31.95
C ALA A 190 -33.25 12.06 30.53
N THR A 191 -33.92 12.75 29.60
CA THR A 191 -33.45 12.96 28.21
C THR A 191 -32.12 13.70 28.14
N MET A 192 -31.91 14.67 29.00
CA MET A 192 -30.67 15.45 29.07
C MET A 192 -29.53 14.62 29.70
N LYS A 193 -29.86 13.82 30.73
CA LYS A 193 -28.88 12.86 31.31
C LYS A 193 -28.35 11.91 30.26
N LEU A 194 -29.23 11.37 29.39
CA LEU A 194 -28.83 10.49 28.28
C LEU A 194 -27.90 11.17 27.27
N GLN A 195 -27.98 12.50 27.10
CA GLN A 195 -27.08 13.26 26.24
C GLN A 195 -25.73 13.59 26.95
N LEU A 196 -25.74 13.69 28.28
CA LEU A 196 -24.52 13.98 29.06
C LEU A 196 -23.63 12.75 29.27
N ILE A 197 -24.21 11.57 29.49
CA ILE A 197 -23.49 10.32 29.74
C ILE A 197 -22.38 10.04 28.68
N PRO A 198 -22.61 10.22 27.36
CA PRO A 198 -21.57 9.99 26.37
C PRO A 198 -20.31 10.87 26.50
N ILE A 199 -20.38 11.99 27.24
CA ILE A 199 -19.21 12.84 27.47
C ILE A 199 -18.20 12.13 28.37
N LEU A 200 -18.67 11.27 29.30
CA LEU A 200 -17.83 10.54 30.24
C LEU A 200 -16.76 9.67 29.52
N GLN A 201 -17.02 9.20 28.33
CA GLN A 201 -16.04 8.42 27.54
C GLN A 201 -14.71 9.15 27.28
N TYR A 202 -14.70 10.48 27.34
CA TYR A 202 -13.51 11.31 27.09
C TYR A 202 -12.76 11.68 28.38
N MET A 203 -13.20 11.21 29.54
CA MET A 203 -12.58 11.51 30.84
C MET A 203 -11.40 10.58 31.16
N HIS A 204 -10.67 10.15 30.15
CA HIS A 204 -9.57 9.17 30.24
C HIS A 204 -8.18 9.80 30.41
N HIS A 205 -8.07 11.11 30.40
CA HIS A 205 -6.76 11.80 30.38
C HIS A 205 -6.06 11.84 31.74
N ASP A 206 -6.77 11.64 32.83
CA ASP A 206 -6.26 11.62 34.19
C ASP A 206 -6.90 10.47 34.95
N ILE A 207 -6.11 9.79 35.81
CA ILE A 207 -6.55 8.60 36.53
C ILE A 207 -7.70 8.95 37.49
N SER A 208 -7.64 10.10 38.17
CA SER A 208 -8.67 10.50 39.12
C SER A 208 -10.01 10.81 38.44
N THR A 209 -9.98 11.50 37.29
CA THR A 209 -11.19 11.80 36.51
C THR A 209 -11.76 10.53 35.87
N ALA A 210 -10.89 9.62 35.42
CA ALA A 210 -11.32 8.33 34.85
C ALA A 210 -11.98 7.43 35.93
N SER A 211 -11.42 7.40 37.15
CA SER A 211 -12.01 6.66 38.27
C SER A 211 -13.37 7.24 38.65
N MET A 212 -13.48 8.54 38.82
CA MET A 212 -14.73 9.22 39.14
C MET A 212 -15.79 9.02 38.04
N ALA A 213 -15.41 9.07 36.77
CA ALA A 213 -16.34 8.79 35.66
C ALA A 213 -16.78 7.34 35.62
N ASN A 214 -15.89 6.39 35.95
CA ASN A 214 -16.23 4.98 36.02
C ASN A 214 -17.16 4.70 37.19
N GLU A 215 -16.88 5.23 38.39
CA GLU A 215 -17.73 5.13 39.56
C GLU A 215 -19.12 5.69 39.29
N LEU A 216 -19.22 6.84 38.66
CA LEU A 216 -20.49 7.43 38.25
C LEU A 216 -21.24 6.51 37.25
N CYS A 217 -20.56 5.89 36.31
CA CYS A 217 -21.18 4.91 35.40
C CYS A 217 -21.75 3.71 36.17
N MET A 218 -21.06 3.24 37.20
CA MET A 218 -21.54 2.14 38.03
C MET A 218 -22.79 2.55 38.85
N GLU A 219 -22.76 3.73 39.47
CA GLU A 219 -23.93 4.29 40.18
C GLU A 219 -25.16 4.43 39.25
N LEU A 220 -24.94 4.82 38.00
CA LEU A 220 -26.00 4.99 37.01
C LEU A 220 -26.60 3.66 36.57
N LEU A 221 -25.81 2.59 36.47
CA LEU A 221 -26.28 1.27 36.11
C LEU A 221 -27.21 0.67 37.22
N GLU A 222 -26.90 0.98 38.46
CA GLU A 222 -27.74 0.57 39.63
C GLU A 222 -29.02 1.43 39.74
N SER A 223 -28.89 2.77 39.54
CA SER A 223 -29.99 3.73 39.75
C SER A 223 -31.00 3.77 38.61
N TYR A 224 -30.56 3.51 37.35
CA TYR A 224 -31.37 3.64 36.12
C TYR A 224 -31.36 2.35 35.30
N PRO A 225 -32.19 1.35 35.67
CA PRO A 225 -32.21 0.04 34.99
C PRO A 225 -32.91 0.06 33.62
N ALA A 226 -33.41 1.23 33.14
CA ALA A 226 -34.04 1.34 31.82
C ALA A 226 -33.06 1.01 30.69
N ALA A 227 -33.53 0.28 29.68
CA ALA A 227 -32.67 -0.23 28.60
C ALA A 227 -31.82 0.82 27.91
N GLU A 228 -32.35 2.02 27.70
CA GLU A 228 -31.64 3.12 27.04
C GLU A 228 -30.49 3.63 27.91
N PHE A 229 -30.73 3.83 29.20
CA PHE A 229 -29.68 4.23 30.17
C PHE A 229 -28.59 3.18 30.23
N VAL A 230 -28.95 1.91 30.42
CA VAL A 230 -27.97 0.82 30.48
C VAL A 230 -27.10 0.78 29.21
N ARG A 231 -27.71 0.88 28.02
CA ARG A 231 -26.96 0.87 26.77
C ARG A 231 -25.98 2.03 26.64
N VAL A 232 -26.44 3.26 26.93
CA VAL A 232 -25.59 4.47 26.80
C VAL A 232 -24.47 4.43 27.83
N THR A 233 -24.77 4.03 29.07
CA THR A 233 -23.77 3.97 30.15
C THR A 233 -22.75 2.87 29.89
N LEU A 234 -23.16 1.66 29.49
CA LEU A 234 -22.23 0.59 29.10
C LEU A 234 -21.34 1.01 27.92
N SER A 235 -21.89 1.75 26.95
CA SER A 235 -21.08 2.27 25.82
C SER A 235 -20.02 3.25 26.30
N ALA A 236 -20.41 4.19 27.18
CA ALA A 236 -19.50 5.21 27.70
C ALA A 236 -18.40 4.59 28.58
N SER A 237 -18.77 3.69 29.52
CA SER A 237 -17.80 3.01 30.38
C SER A 237 -16.86 2.10 29.58
N THR A 238 -17.36 1.39 28.57
CA THR A 238 -16.53 0.54 27.71
C THR A 238 -15.53 1.35 26.89
N THR A 239 -15.96 2.49 26.35
CA THR A 239 -15.05 3.37 25.59
C THR A 239 -13.99 3.97 26.52
N LEU A 240 -14.37 4.38 27.73
CA LEU A 240 -13.47 4.85 28.76
C LEU A 240 -12.44 3.77 29.14
N ALA A 241 -12.89 2.56 29.43
CA ALA A 241 -12.02 1.43 29.75
C ALA A 241 -11.05 1.10 28.58
N SER A 242 -11.54 1.15 27.34
CA SER A 242 -10.71 0.91 26.16
C SER A 242 -9.62 1.98 25.93
N ALA A 243 -9.81 3.18 26.48
CA ALA A 243 -8.84 4.27 26.39
C ALA A 243 -7.83 4.26 27.55
N THR A 244 -8.26 3.84 28.74
CA THR A 244 -7.41 3.76 29.94
C THR A 244 -6.66 2.44 30.06
N LEU A 245 -7.14 1.37 29.43
CA LEU A 245 -6.66 -0.01 29.47
C LEU A 245 -6.70 -0.68 30.84
N ILE A 246 -6.50 0.05 31.91
CA ILE A 246 -6.43 -0.46 33.30
C ILE A 246 -7.76 -1.12 33.71
N ASN A 247 -8.88 -0.54 33.29
CA ASN A 247 -10.22 -0.99 33.68
C ASN A 247 -10.80 -2.07 32.74
N VAL A 248 -10.05 -2.50 31.73
CA VAL A 248 -10.53 -3.53 30.77
C VAL A 248 -10.95 -4.82 31.44
N PRO A 249 -10.18 -5.41 32.39
CA PRO A 249 -10.59 -6.64 33.05
C PRO A 249 -11.94 -6.53 33.80
N ALA A 250 -12.12 -5.44 34.55
CA ALA A 250 -13.36 -5.19 35.28
C ALA A 250 -14.54 -4.96 34.34
N GLN A 251 -14.32 -4.25 33.26
CA GLN A 251 -15.35 -3.96 32.24
C GLN A 251 -15.77 -5.23 31.47
N VAL A 252 -14.80 -6.12 31.15
CA VAL A 252 -15.11 -7.42 30.54
C VAL A 252 -15.97 -8.25 31.47
N THR A 253 -15.63 -8.30 32.76
CA THR A 253 -16.44 -9.05 33.78
C THR A 253 -17.85 -8.49 33.87
N LEU A 254 -18.00 -7.16 33.92
CA LEU A 254 -19.31 -6.51 33.97
C LEU A 254 -20.14 -6.83 32.70
N LEU A 255 -19.54 -6.75 31.52
CA LEU A 255 -20.26 -7.06 30.27
C LEU A 255 -20.65 -8.53 30.16
N LEU A 256 -19.82 -9.46 30.68
CA LEU A 256 -20.16 -10.87 30.77
C LEU A 256 -21.30 -11.11 31.74
N GLN A 257 -21.34 -10.40 32.87
CA GLN A 257 -22.45 -10.47 33.82
C GLN A 257 -23.76 -10.03 33.16
N TYR A 258 -23.79 -8.90 32.43
CA TYR A 258 -24.97 -8.49 31.65
C TYR A 258 -25.34 -9.50 30.55
N LEU A 259 -24.38 -10.19 29.95
CA LEU A 259 -24.62 -11.22 28.94
C LEU A 259 -25.32 -12.45 29.58
N LEU A 260 -24.90 -12.85 30.79
CA LEU A 260 -25.40 -14.04 31.46
C LEU A 260 -26.74 -13.78 32.16
N GLU A 261 -26.84 -12.71 32.93
CA GLU A 261 -27.91 -12.47 33.91
C GLU A 261 -29.08 -11.64 33.36
N ASP A 262 -28.82 -10.67 32.40
CA ASP A 262 -29.87 -9.77 31.93
C ASP A 262 -30.88 -10.53 31.04
N PRO A 263 -32.18 -10.44 31.30
CA PRO A 263 -33.22 -11.12 30.49
C PRO A 263 -33.44 -10.50 29.12
N ARG A 264 -33.00 -9.24 28.89
CA ARG A 264 -33.28 -8.45 27.70
C ARG A 264 -32.29 -8.76 26.55
N SER A 265 -32.80 -9.36 25.49
CA SER A 265 -32.02 -9.71 24.28
C SER A 265 -31.27 -8.49 23.66
N SER A 266 -31.87 -7.31 23.74
CA SER A 266 -31.25 -6.08 23.22
C SER A 266 -29.98 -5.68 23.98
N ILE A 267 -29.97 -5.86 25.31
CA ILE A 267 -28.82 -5.59 26.17
C ILE A 267 -27.75 -6.65 25.96
N LYS A 268 -28.11 -7.94 25.92
CA LYS A 268 -27.18 -9.03 25.58
C LYS A 268 -26.47 -8.78 24.23
N THR A 269 -27.26 -8.38 23.23
CA THR A 269 -26.71 -8.04 21.90
C THR A 269 -25.73 -6.88 21.97
N HIS A 270 -26.05 -5.86 22.76
CA HIS A 270 -25.19 -4.70 22.95
C HIS A 270 -23.92 -5.05 23.74
N ALA A 271 -24.04 -5.84 24.79
CA ALA A 271 -22.90 -6.34 25.58
C ALA A 271 -21.90 -7.09 24.68
N LEU A 272 -22.38 -7.97 23.80
CA LEU A 272 -21.54 -8.68 22.83
C LEU A 272 -20.86 -7.73 21.83
N GLN A 273 -21.51 -6.65 21.40
CA GLN A 273 -20.89 -5.64 20.55
C GLN A 273 -19.74 -4.90 21.27
N LEU A 274 -19.96 -4.58 22.54
CA LEU A 274 -18.95 -3.92 23.37
C LEU A 274 -17.79 -4.86 23.70
N LEU A 275 -18.04 -6.13 24.01
CA LEU A 275 -17.02 -7.17 24.16
C LEU A 275 -16.19 -7.33 22.88
N HIS A 276 -16.83 -7.32 21.71
CA HIS A 276 -16.13 -7.36 20.43
C HIS A 276 -15.19 -6.14 20.24
N SER A 277 -15.64 -4.95 20.66
CA SER A 277 -14.80 -3.75 20.61
C SER A 277 -13.60 -3.83 21.55
N LEU A 278 -13.78 -4.36 22.77
CA LEU A 278 -12.68 -4.58 23.73
C LEU A 278 -11.71 -5.66 23.25
N ALA A 279 -12.22 -6.74 22.65
CA ALA A 279 -11.39 -7.80 22.07
C ALA A 279 -10.46 -7.27 20.99
N LYS A 280 -10.93 -6.37 20.12
CA LYS A 280 -10.11 -5.74 19.09
C LYS A 280 -8.97 -4.86 19.63
N LYS A 281 -9.18 -4.20 20.76
CA LYS A 281 -8.23 -3.23 21.32
C LYS A 281 -7.28 -3.84 22.35
N GLY A 282 -7.70 -4.86 23.08
CA GLY A 282 -6.95 -5.35 24.21
C GLY A 282 -7.29 -6.80 24.60
N ALA A 283 -7.27 -7.73 23.64
CA ALA A 283 -7.54 -9.14 23.91
C ALA A 283 -6.62 -9.73 24.99
N HIS A 284 -5.37 -9.30 25.05
CA HIS A 284 -4.37 -9.73 26.04
C HIS A 284 -4.66 -9.27 27.47
N LEU A 285 -5.58 -8.31 27.67
CA LEU A 285 -5.97 -7.79 28.98
C LEU A 285 -7.23 -8.49 29.54
N TRP A 286 -7.75 -9.47 28.83
CA TRP A 286 -8.94 -10.18 29.31
C TRP A 286 -8.63 -11.01 30.57
N PRO A 287 -9.52 -11.00 31.55
CA PRO A 287 -9.30 -11.74 32.78
C PRO A 287 -9.31 -13.27 32.54
N GLN A 288 -8.52 -13.96 33.33
CA GLN A 288 -8.51 -15.45 33.29
C GLN A 288 -9.92 -15.99 33.54
N GLY A 289 -10.34 -16.94 32.71
CA GLY A 289 -11.69 -17.52 32.79
C GLY A 289 -12.80 -16.76 32.05
N ALA A 290 -12.58 -15.52 31.61
CA ALA A 290 -13.60 -14.79 30.84
C ALA A 290 -13.91 -15.48 29.51
N LEU A 291 -12.90 -16.00 28.84
CA LEU A 291 -13.06 -16.78 27.61
C LEU A 291 -13.86 -18.06 27.87
N ALA A 292 -13.59 -18.79 28.97
CA ALA A 292 -14.31 -19.97 29.33
C ALA A 292 -15.81 -19.69 29.59
N GLN A 293 -16.14 -18.63 30.33
CA GLN A 293 -17.52 -18.19 30.52
C GLN A 293 -18.22 -17.84 29.22
N LEU A 294 -17.51 -17.19 28.29
CA LEU A 294 -18.05 -16.87 26.97
C LEU A 294 -18.28 -18.14 26.12
N ILE A 295 -17.38 -19.12 26.20
CA ILE A 295 -17.49 -20.41 25.52
C ILE A 295 -18.70 -21.18 26.08
N ASP A 296 -18.86 -21.25 27.41
CA ASP A 296 -19.97 -21.93 28.07
C ASP A 296 -21.30 -21.27 27.67
N SER A 297 -21.38 -19.94 27.70
CA SER A 297 -22.55 -19.20 27.24
C SER A 297 -22.86 -19.47 25.77
N THR A 298 -21.82 -19.53 24.91
CA THR A 298 -21.99 -19.81 23.50
C THR A 298 -22.43 -21.24 23.23
N THR A 299 -21.97 -22.19 24.06
CA THR A 299 -22.36 -23.59 24.00
C THR A 299 -23.84 -23.76 24.36
N THR A 300 -24.32 -23.06 25.38
CA THR A 300 -25.76 -23.05 25.73
C THR A 300 -26.60 -22.43 24.60
N LEU A 301 -26.16 -21.32 24.01
CA LEU A 301 -26.84 -20.71 22.86
C LEU A 301 -26.88 -21.63 21.62
N LEU A 302 -25.86 -22.44 21.41
CA LEU A 302 -25.81 -23.44 20.33
C LEU A 302 -26.83 -24.55 20.55
N GLN A 303 -27.01 -24.98 21.83
CA GLN A 303 -27.98 -26.01 22.21
C GLN A 303 -29.44 -25.51 22.11
N ASP A 304 -29.71 -24.24 22.41
CA ASP A 304 -31.02 -23.60 22.32
C ASP A 304 -31.58 -23.51 20.89
N GLY A 305 -30.75 -23.73 19.88
CA GLY A 305 -31.10 -23.80 18.46
C GLY A 305 -31.56 -22.47 17.87
N ALA A 306 -32.64 -22.51 17.06
CA ALA A 306 -33.03 -21.39 16.19
C ALA A 306 -33.48 -20.10 16.91
N ARG A 307 -33.78 -20.14 18.19
CA ARG A 307 -34.34 -18.98 18.92
C ARG A 307 -33.37 -17.81 19.10
N ASN A 308 -32.08 -18.10 19.23
CA ASN A 308 -31.04 -17.08 19.57
C ASN A 308 -29.89 -16.99 18.57
N ILE A 309 -30.14 -17.29 17.28
CA ILE A 309 -29.09 -17.33 16.23
C ILE A 309 -28.29 -16.02 16.16
N ASN A 310 -28.92 -14.86 16.33
CA ASN A 310 -28.22 -13.56 16.27
C ASN A 310 -27.24 -13.38 17.44
N LEU A 311 -27.58 -13.86 18.63
CA LEU A 311 -26.70 -13.83 19.79
C LEU A 311 -25.54 -14.80 19.57
N LEU A 312 -25.82 -15.99 19.07
CA LEU A 312 -24.79 -17.00 18.76
C LEU A 312 -23.77 -16.46 17.73
N ILE A 313 -24.23 -15.85 16.63
CA ILE A 313 -23.34 -15.26 15.64
C ILE A 313 -22.49 -14.15 16.24
N ARG A 314 -23.03 -13.30 17.09
CA ARG A 314 -22.29 -12.22 17.75
C ARG A 314 -21.30 -12.75 18.78
N SER A 315 -21.64 -13.78 19.53
CA SER A 315 -20.73 -14.45 20.45
C SER A 315 -19.56 -15.07 19.70
N LEU A 316 -19.82 -15.79 18.61
CA LEU A 316 -18.77 -16.32 17.74
C LEU A 316 -17.91 -15.22 17.11
N ASN A 317 -18.47 -14.03 16.79
CA ASN A 317 -17.66 -12.90 16.33
C ASN A 317 -16.67 -12.40 17.39
N VAL A 318 -17.06 -12.41 18.67
CA VAL A 318 -16.14 -12.05 19.77
C VAL A 318 -15.01 -13.08 19.86
N ILE A 319 -15.36 -14.37 19.85
CA ILE A 319 -14.38 -15.47 19.91
C ILE A 319 -13.46 -15.44 18.68
N GLU A 320 -14.00 -15.13 17.49
CA GLU A 320 -13.21 -14.99 16.26
C GLU A 320 -12.12 -13.91 16.38
N VAL A 321 -12.44 -12.76 16.99
CA VAL A 321 -11.44 -11.70 17.23
C VAL A 321 -10.45 -12.11 18.31
N LEU A 322 -10.90 -12.76 19.37
CA LEU A 322 -10.00 -13.28 20.41
C LEU A 322 -9.03 -14.33 19.85
N SER A 323 -9.46 -15.14 18.87
CA SER A 323 -8.60 -16.13 18.20
C SER A 323 -7.50 -15.51 17.32
N GLU A 324 -7.54 -14.20 17.07
CA GLU A 324 -6.44 -13.47 16.43
C GLU A 324 -5.30 -13.13 17.42
N SER A 325 -5.56 -13.25 18.73
CA SER A 325 -4.56 -12.96 19.74
C SER A 325 -3.72 -14.21 20.05
N PRO A 326 -2.39 -14.09 20.12
CA PRO A 326 -1.49 -15.19 20.50
C PRO A 326 -1.86 -15.81 21.84
N VAL A 327 -2.33 -15.02 22.80
CA VAL A 327 -2.75 -15.50 24.14
C VAL A 327 -3.88 -16.52 24.08
N THR A 328 -4.73 -16.42 23.08
CA THR A 328 -5.85 -17.36 22.88
C THR A 328 -5.43 -18.55 22.02
N CYS A 329 -4.51 -18.33 21.06
CA CYS A 329 -3.98 -19.37 20.18
C CYS A 329 -2.97 -20.29 20.89
N ASP A 330 -2.25 -19.79 21.91
CA ASP A 330 -1.32 -20.56 22.73
C ASP A 330 -2.04 -21.58 23.66
N ALA A 331 -3.35 -21.48 23.79
CA ALA A 331 -4.15 -22.49 24.45
C ALA A 331 -4.12 -23.77 23.61
N ASN A 332 -3.28 -24.74 24.02
CA ASN A 332 -3.04 -26.04 23.43
C ASN A 332 -4.23 -26.59 22.62
N MET A 333 -3.98 -26.98 21.36
CA MET A 333 -4.91 -27.77 20.54
C MET A 333 -5.05 -29.22 21.04
N GLU A 334 -5.05 -29.40 22.36
CA GLU A 334 -5.23 -30.73 22.97
C GLU A 334 -6.69 -31.21 22.81
N GLU A 335 -6.82 -32.50 22.59
CA GLU A 335 -8.15 -33.17 22.66
C GLU A 335 -8.77 -32.88 24.02
N GLY A 336 -9.85 -32.06 24.04
CA GLY A 336 -10.53 -31.65 25.27
C GLY A 336 -10.63 -30.16 25.48
N ASN A 337 -9.97 -29.32 24.66
CA ASN A 337 -10.13 -27.87 24.74
C ASN A 337 -11.60 -27.48 24.45
N PRO A 338 -12.28 -26.78 25.38
CA PRO A 338 -13.69 -26.40 25.22
C PRO A 338 -13.98 -25.58 23.97
N LEU A 339 -13.01 -24.74 23.52
CA LEU A 339 -13.13 -23.92 22.31
C LEU A 339 -13.18 -24.79 21.06
N ILE A 340 -12.31 -25.79 20.97
CA ILE A 340 -12.28 -26.72 19.85
C ILE A 340 -13.54 -27.55 19.82
N ALA A 341 -13.98 -28.08 20.97
CA ALA A 341 -15.21 -28.84 21.10
C ALA A 341 -16.45 -28.03 20.71
N LEU A 342 -16.53 -26.75 21.11
CA LEU A 342 -17.59 -25.84 20.67
C LEU A 342 -17.58 -25.63 19.16
N CYS A 343 -16.43 -25.29 18.60
CA CYS A 343 -16.30 -24.98 17.19
C CYS A 343 -16.53 -26.21 16.33
N SER A 344 -16.03 -27.39 16.71
CA SER A 344 -16.28 -28.65 16.00
C SER A 344 -17.78 -28.98 15.94
N LYS A 345 -18.51 -28.78 17.02
CA LYS A 345 -19.98 -28.93 17.01
C LYS A 345 -20.68 -27.87 16.16
N ALA A 346 -20.23 -26.61 16.25
CA ALA A 346 -20.83 -25.49 15.53
C ALA A 346 -20.58 -25.57 14.02
N CYS A 347 -19.54 -26.25 13.56
CA CYS A 347 -19.25 -26.49 12.12
C CYS A 347 -20.37 -27.26 11.43
N TYR A 348 -21.07 -28.13 12.15
CA TYR A 348 -22.19 -28.89 11.62
C TYR A 348 -23.56 -28.25 11.88
N SER A 349 -23.58 -26.98 12.25
CA SER A 349 -24.81 -26.21 12.42
C SER A 349 -25.61 -26.12 11.13
N PRO A 350 -26.95 -26.25 11.16
CA PRO A 350 -27.81 -26.07 10.00
C PRO A 350 -27.77 -24.64 9.45
N ASN A 351 -27.28 -23.67 10.22
CA ASN A 351 -27.10 -22.30 9.76
C ASN A 351 -25.69 -22.12 9.17
N PRO A 352 -25.58 -21.87 7.86
CA PRO A 352 -24.28 -21.72 7.19
C PRO A 352 -23.39 -20.61 7.75
N ILE A 353 -23.99 -19.53 8.27
CA ILE A 353 -23.22 -18.40 8.85
C ILE A 353 -22.52 -18.84 10.14
N VAL A 354 -23.19 -19.63 10.97
CA VAL A 354 -22.62 -20.19 12.22
C VAL A 354 -21.50 -21.16 11.87
N ALA A 355 -21.73 -22.08 10.92
CA ALA A 355 -20.74 -23.06 10.48
C ALA A 355 -19.48 -22.38 9.93
N VAL A 356 -19.64 -21.38 9.06
CA VAL A 356 -18.49 -20.62 8.49
C VAL A 356 -17.70 -19.90 9.58
N LYS A 357 -18.38 -19.33 10.59
CA LYS A 357 -17.68 -18.67 11.71
C LYS A 357 -16.88 -19.67 12.56
N ALA A 358 -17.46 -20.80 12.86
CA ALA A 358 -16.80 -21.85 13.61
C ALA A 358 -15.55 -22.39 12.86
N VAL A 359 -15.71 -22.70 11.58
CA VAL A 359 -14.58 -23.13 10.73
C VAL A 359 -13.51 -22.05 10.62
N THR A 360 -13.89 -20.76 10.58
CA THR A 360 -12.92 -19.65 10.53
C THR A 360 -12.04 -19.64 11.77
N ILE A 361 -12.63 -19.82 12.95
CA ILE A 361 -11.89 -19.89 14.23
C ILE A 361 -10.93 -21.08 14.20
N LEU A 362 -11.42 -22.28 13.87
CA LEU A 362 -10.59 -23.49 13.80
C LEU A 362 -9.45 -23.36 12.79
N ALA A 363 -9.75 -22.90 11.60
CA ALA A 363 -8.74 -22.74 10.55
C ALA A 363 -7.66 -21.73 10.94
N ARG A 364 -8.00 -20.63 11.62
CA ARG A 364 -7.03 -19.64 12.11
C ARG A 364 -6.11 -20.26 13.17
N ILE A 365 -6.68 -20.93 14.18
CA ILE A 365 -5.90 -21.57 15.21
C ILE A 365 -4.98 -22.64 14.60
N THR A 366 -5.50 -23.44 13.67
CA THR A 366 -4.72 -24.47 12.97
C THR A 366 -3.55 -23.86 12.18
N CYS A 367 -3.79 -22.80 11.42
CA CYS A 367 -2.73 -22.12 10.67
C CYS A 367 -1.68 -21.53 11.60
N TYR A 368 -2.08 -20.90 12.70
CA TYR A 368 -1.16 -20.35 13.69
C TYR A 368 -0.28 -21.45 14.33
N CYS A 369 -0.88 -22.55 14.72
CA CYS A 369 -0.14 -23.67 15.29
C CYS A 369 0.90 -24.24 14.31
N TYR A 370 0.58 -24.31 13.01
CA TYR A 370 1.55 -24.71 12.00
C TYR A 370 2.67 -23.69 11.78
N GLU A 371 2.35 -22.40 11.74
CA GLU A 371 3.32 -21.32 11.58
C GLU A 371 4.32 -21.30 12.75
N GLU A 372 3.86 -21.62 13.97
CA GLU A 372 4.70 -21.69 15.21
C GLU A 372 5.29 -23.08 15.46
N GLY A 373 5.05 -24.06 14.61
CA GLY A 373 5.55 -25.43 14.78
C GLY A 373 4.94 -26.21 15.95
N LEU A 374 3.75 -25.83 16.42
CA LEU A 374 3.01 -26.50 17.48
C LEU A 374 2.29 -27.75 16.94
N PRO A 375 2.08 -28.80 17.75
CA PRO A 375 1.37 -29.99 17.33
C PRO A 375 -0.09 -29.66 17.00
N VAL A 376 -0.54 -30.09 15.81
CA VAL A 376 -1.91 -29.86 15.34
C VAL A 376 -2.64 -31.19 15.22
N ASN A 377 -3.67 -31.38 16.03
CA ASN A 377 -4.61 -32.47 15.91
C ASN A 377 -5.90 -31.97 15.24
N GLY A 378 -6.50 -32.79 14.38
CA GLY A 378 -7.82 -32.48 13.79
C GLY A 378 -7.85 -31.62 12.52
N ILE A 379 -6.74 -31.43 11.82
CA ILE A 379 -6.73 -30.68 10.54
C ILE A 379 -7.64 -31.32 9.49
N GLN A 380 -7.73 -32.63 9.48
CA GLN A 380 -8.60 -33.36 8.55
C GLN A 380 -10.08 -32.99 8.72
N ASP A 381 -10.53 -32.78 9.96
CA ASP A 381 -11.91 -32.34 10.25
C ASP A 381 -12.16 -30.94 9.71
N VAL A 382 -11.18 -30.04 9.86
CA VAL A 382 -11.26 -28.65 9.32
C VAL A 382 -11.31 -28.68 7.78
N VAL A 383 -10.47 -29.49 7.14
CA VAL A 383 -10.41 -29.64 5.68
C VAL A 383 -11.73 -30.22 5.16
N SER A 384 -12.22 -31.30 5.75
CA SER A 384 -13.48 -31.95 5.34
C SER A 384 -14.70 -31.05 5.57
N CYS A 385 -14.69 -30.26 6.64
CA CYS A 385 -15.74 -29.28 6.91
C CYS A 385 -15.73 -28.15 5.86
N LEU A 386 -14.54 -27.61 5.53
CA LEU A 386 -14.41 -26.59 4.49
C LEU A 386 -14.83 -27.11 3.12
N GLU A 387 -14.43 -28.32 2.76
CA GLU A 387 -14.85 -28.97 1.51
C GLU A 387 -16.39 -29.05 1.42
N SER A 388 -17.03 -29.58 2.47
CA SER A 388 -18.49 -29.71 2.53
C SER A 388 -19.19 -28.36 2.47
N LEU A 389 -18.67 -27.34 3.18
CA LEU A 389 -19.22 -25.99 3.16
C LEU A 389 -19.07 -25.30 1.80
N ILE A 390 -17.94 -25.47 1.11
CA ILE A 390 -17.73 -24.92 -0.23
C ILE A 390 -18.79 -25.48 -1.19
N MET A 391 -19.00 -26.80 -1.18
CA MET A 391 -20.02 -27.46 -2.02
C MET A 391 -21.44 -26.95 -1.68
N LEU A 392 -21.77 -26.83 -0.39
CA LEU A 392 -23.08 -26.38 0.06
C LEU A 392 -23.36 -24.91 -0.28
N LEU A 393 -22.39 -24.03 0.02
CA LEU A 393 -22.55 -22.58 -0.14
C LEU A 393 -22.55 -22.15 -1.61
N ALA A 394 -21.95 -22.93 -2.49
CA ALA A 394 -21.98 -22.67 -3.92
C ALA A 394 -23.35 -22.92 -4.56
N LEU A 395 -24.31 -23.52 -3.85
CA LEU A 395 -25.66 -23.75 -4.37
C LEU A 395 -26.59 -22.52 -4.27
N ASP A 396 -26.30 -21.57 -3.36
CA ASP A 396 -27.16 -20.40 -3.12
C ASP A 396 -26.36 -19.09 -3.10
N ASP A 397 -26.74 -18.14 -3.95
CA ASP A 397 -26.12 -16.82 -4.07
C ASP A 397 -26.19 -15.96 -2.79
N LYS A 398 -27.12 -16.24 -1.89
CA LYS A 398 -27.23 -15.50 -0.61
C LYS A 398 -25.97 -15.62 0.24
N TYR A 399 -25.25 -16.72 0.10
CA TYR A 399 -24.07 -17.03 0.89
C TYR A 399 -22.75 -16.75 0.17
N LEU A 400 -22.76 -15.92 -0.88
CA LEU A 400 -21.56 -15.58 -1.65
C LEU A 400 -20.43 -15.03 -0.76
N TYR A 401 -20.75 -14.24 0.26
CA TYR A 401 -19.75 -13.73 1.21
C TYR A 401 -19.13 -14.86 2.02
N GLN A 402 -19.96 -15.78 2.52
CA GLN A 402 -19.52 -16.93 3.31
C GLN A 402 -18.67 -17.89 2.45
N LEU A 403 -19.08 -18.11 1.21
CA LEU A 403 -18.28 -18.88 0.23
C LEU A 403 -16.89 -18.26 0.03
N LYS A 404 -16.80 -16.92 -0.14
CA LYS A 404 -15.53 -16.23 -0.24
C LYS A 404 -14.64 -16.45 0.99
N VAL A 405 -15.21 -16.40 2.18
CA VAL A 405 -14.46 -16.64 3.42
C VAL A 405 -13.91 -18.07 3.45
N CYS A 406 -14.72 -19.07 3.15
CA CYS A 406 -14.29 -20.48 3.10
C CYS A 406 -13.17 -20.70 2.08
N LEU A 407 -13.30 -20.11 0.89
CA LEU A 407 -12.27 -20.19 -0.15
C LEU A 407 -10.96 -19.50 0.26
N GLN A 408 -11.03 -18.35 0.93
CA GLN A 408 -9.84 -17.68 1.47
C GLN A 408 -9.13 -18.51 2.53
N LEU A 409 -9.89 -19.16 3.41
CA LEU A 409 -9.34 -20.09 4.42
C LEU A 409 -8.69 -21.30 3.77
N SER A 410 -9.31 -21.89 2.74
CA SER A 410 -8.75 -23.03 2.00
C SER A 410 -7.42 -22.63 1.32
N VAL A 411 -7.35 -21.45 0.71
CA VAL A 411 -6.10 -20.91 0.15
C VAL A 411 -5.03 -20.74 1.25
N LYS A 412 -5.42 -20.19 2.42
CA LYS A 412 -4.48 -20.01 3.53
C LYS A 412 -3.95 -21.35 4.07
N ILE A 413 -4.80 -22.34 4.23
CA ILE A 413 -4.40 -23.70 4.64
C ILE A 413 -3.44 -24.30 3.61
N CYS A 414 -3.73 -24.16 2.32
CA CYS A 414 -2.85 -24.63 1.25
C CYS A 414 -1.48 -23.91 1.25
N GLN A 415 -1.42 -22.63 1.62
CA GLN A 415 -0.16 -21.87 1.76
C GLN A 415 0.70 -22.42 2.88
N VAL A 416 0.08 -22.79 4.00
CA VAL A 416 0.77 -23.34 5.17
C VAL A 416 1.10 -24.84 4.96
N GLN A 417 0.20 -25.59 4.34
CA GLN A 417 0.37 -27.02 4.06
C GLN A 417 -0.02 -27.39 2.62
N HIS A 418 0.95 -27.60 1.76
CA HIS A 418 0.77 -27.92 0.34
C HIS A 418 0.08 -29.27 0.11
N ASN A 419 0.13 -30.20 1.08
CA ASN A 419 -0.47 -31.52 0.97
C ASN A 419 -2.00 -31.52 0.77
N HIS A 420 -2.67 -30.45 1.20
CA HIS A 420 -4.12 -30.31 1.07
C HIS A 420 -4.56 -29.63 -0.24
N CYS A 421 -3.61 -29.19 -1.09
CA CYS A 421 -3.94 -28.51 -2.34
C CYS A 421 -4.79 -29.40 -3.26
N SER A 422 -4.46 -30.68 -3.39
CA SER A 422 -5.21 -31.62 -4.24
C SER A 422 -6.68 -31.74 -3.83
N ILE A 423 -6.94 -31.88 -2.51
CA ILE A 423 -8.30 -32.03 -1.96
C ILE A 423 -9.15 -30.80 -2.31
N PHE A 424 -8.62 -29.59 -2.04
CA PHE A 424 -9.36 -28.36 -2.32
C PHE A 424 -9.50 -28.10 -3.82
N VAL A 425 -8.50 -28.47 -4.64
CA VAL A 425 -8.59 -28.35 -6.10
C VAL A 425 -9.70 -29.24 -6.63
N ASP A 426 -9.79 -30.49 -6.19
CA ASP A 426 -10.84 -31.41 -6.60
C ASP A 426 -12.23 -30.94 -6.13
N ALA A 427 -12.36 -30.49 -4.88
CA ALA A 427 -13.62 -29.99 -4.35
C ALA A 427 -14.11 -28.72 -5.04
N ILE A 428 -13.22 -27.74 -5.25
CA ILE A 428 -13.56 -26.49 -5.91
C ILE A 428 -13.80 -26.71 -7.40
N GLY A 429 -12.99 -27.57 -8.04
CA GLY A 429 -13.11 -27.93 -9.44
C GLY A 429 -14.43 -28.62 -9.76
N SER A 430 -14.80 -29.67 -9.00
CA SER A 430 -16.08 -30.35 -9.11
C SER A 430 -17.26 -29.41 -8.88
N THR A 431 -17.16 -28.53 -7.88
CA THR A 431 -18.16 -27.50 -7.61
C THR A 431 -18.30 -26.52 -8.79
N LEU A 432 -17.19 -26.08 -9.39
CA LEU A 432 -17.18 -25.19 -10.54
C LEU A 432 -17.85 -25.84 -11.76
N VAL A 433 -17.57 -27.13 -12.03
CA VAL A 433 -18.17 -27.88 -13.13
C VAL A 433 -19.68 -27.99 -12.95
N ASN A 434 -20.15 -28.28 -11.73
CA ASN A 434 -21.55 -28.50 -11.40
C ASN A 434 -22.37 -27.21 -11.31
N THR A 435 -21.75 -26.02 -11.20
CA THR A 435 -22.50 -24.77 -11.19
C THR A 435 -23.27 -24.58 -12.50
N ASN A 436 -24.59 -24.39 -12.41
CA ASN A 436 -25.46 -24.16 -13.57
C ASN A 436 -25.18 -22.77 -14.16
N THR A 437 -24.58 -22.74 -15.35
CA THR A 437 -24.19 -21.51 -16.06
C THR A 437 -25.35 -20.77 -16.73
N ASN A 438 -26.57 -21.33 -16.71
CA ASN A 438 -27.71 -20.74 -17.41
C ASN A 438 -28.36 -19.54 -16.69
N ASN A 439 -28.09 -19.37 -15.39
CA ASN A 439 -28.60 -18.25 -14.62
C ASN A 439 -27.52 -17.17 -14.44
N LYS A 440 -27.83 -15.91 -14.80
CA LYS A 440 -26.94 -14.76 -14.59
C LYS A 440 -26.49 -14.58 -13.13
N LYS A 441 -27.25 -15.12 -12.18
CA LYS A 441 -26.92 -15.06 -10.75
C LYS A 441 -25.72 -15.93 -10.37
N ASN A 442 -25.52 -17.07 -11.02
CA ASN A 442 -24.46 -18.01 -10.69
C ASN A 442 -23.09 -17.62 -11.28
N ASP A 443 -23.01 -16.55 -12.07
CA ASP A 443 -21.76 -16.05 -12.64
C ASP A 443 -20.77 -15.58 -11.56
N HIS A 444 -21.29 -14.91 -10.52
CA HIS A 444 -20.44 -14.43 -9.40
C HIS A 444 -19.79 -15.56 -8.60
N GLN A 445 -20.51 -16.68 -8.41
CA GLN A 445 -19.98 -17.85 -7.71
C GLN A 445 -18.86 -18.51 -8.54
N ALA A 446 -19.11 -18.73 -9.83
CA ALA A 446 -18.10 -19.29 -10.74
C ALA A 446 -16.81 -18.45 -10.78
N VAL A 447 -16.95 -17.11 -10.77
CA VAL A 447 -15.79 -16.20 -10.74
C VAL A 447 -14.98 -16.38 -9.45
N VAL A 448 -15.65 -16.45 -8.30
CA VAL A 448 -14.96 -16.58 -7.00
C VAL A 448 -14.27 -17.94 -6.88
N LEU A 449 -14.91 -19.01 -7.38
CA LEU A 449 -14.29 -20.34 -7.45
C LEU A 449 -13.04 -20.34 -8.35
N CYS A 450 -13.12 -19.67 -9.52
CA CYS A 450 -11.95 -19.50 -10.39
C CYS A 450 -10.83 -18.68 -9.73
N GLU A 451 -11.17 -17.63 -8.97
CA GLU A 451 -10.18 -16.85 -8.22
C GLU A 451 -9.45 -17.70 -7.17
N ALA A 452 -10.18 -18.54 -6.46
CA ALA A 452 -9.61 -19.45 -5.47
C ALA A 452 -8.72 -20.53 -6.11
N LEU A 453 -9.18 -21.17 -7.20
CA LEU A 453 -8.35 -22.09 -7.98
C LEU A 453 -7.08 -21.43 -8.49
N GLY A 454 -7.18 -20.20 -9.01
CA GLY A 454 -6.02 -19.42 -9.43
C GLY A 454 -5.04 -19.11 -8.29
N ALA A 455 -5.55 -18.86 -7.09
CA ALA A 455 -4.71 -18.64 -5.91
C ALA A 455 -4.00 -19.95 -5.49
N ILE A 456 -4.70 -21.07 -5.42
CA ILE A 456 -4.10 -22.37 -5.09
C ILE A 456 -3.11 -22.82 -6.18
N GLY A 457 -3.45 -22.63 -7.44
CA GLY A 457 -2.58 -22.96 -8.57
C GLY A 457 -1.30 -22.15 -8.64
N SER A 458 -1.24 -20.98 -7.97
CA SER A 458 -0.02 -20.20 -7.86
C SER A 458 0.99 -20.74 -6.83
N LEU A 459 0.58 -21.71 -6.01
CA LEU A 459 1.42 -22.30 -4.95
C LEU A 459 2.36 -23.38 -5.46
N GLY A 460 2.10 -23.99 -6.62
CA GLY A 460 2.98 -25.01 -7.15
C GLY A 460 2.74 -25.32 -8.63
N GLU A 461 3.74 -25.96 -9.25
CA GLU A 461 3.64 -26.38 -10.65
C GLU A 461 2.66 -27.56 -10.79
N ASN A 462 1.87 -27.54 -11.84
CA ASN A 462 0.95 -28.62 -12.24
C ASN A 462 -0.19 -28.98 -11.27
N ILE A 463 -0.39 -28.22 -10.21
CA ILE A 463 -1.48 -28.47 -9.22
C ILE A 463 -2.85 -28.48 -9.90
N LEU A 464 -3.08 -27.60 -10.85
CA LEU A 464 -4.36 -27.47 -11.57
C LEU A 464 -4.47 -28.35 -12.82
N LEU A 465 -3.40 -29.03 -13.23
CA LEU A 465 -3.36 -29.79 -14.48
C LEU A 465 -4.45 -30.89 -14.56
N PRO A 466 -4.81 -31.59 -13.47
CA PRO A 466 -5.90 -32.57 -13.50
C PRO A 466 -7.25 -32.01 -13.94
N LEU A 467 -7.51 -30.72 -13.67
CA LEU A 467 -8.76 -30.04 -14.02
C LEU A 467 -8.84 -29.56 -15.49
N LEU A 468 -7.76 -29.70 -16.26
CA LEU A 468 -7.69 -29.19 -17.64
C LEU A 468 -8.87 -29.61 -18.52
N PRO A 469 -9.25 -30.92 -18.64
CA PRO A 469 -10.37 -31.35 -19.47
C PRO A 469 -11.69 -30.74 -19.02
N ASP A 470 -11.93 -30.65 -17.72
CA ASP A 470 -13.16 -30.14 -17.15
C ASP A 470 -13.32 -28.64 -17.42
N ILE A 471 -12.24 -27.88 -17.27
CA ILE A 471 -12.21 -26.45 -17.57
C ILE A 471 -12.45 -26.18 -19.05
N LEU A 472 -11.88 -26.97 -19.94
CA LEU A 472 -12.13 -26.84 -21.39
C LEU A 472 -13.61 -27.10 -21.74
N VAL A 473 -14.21 -28.13 -21.15
CA VAL A 473 -15.64 -28.42 -21.32
C VAL A 473 -16.49 -27.28 -20.78
N LYS A 474 -16.16 -26.76 -19.61
CA LYS A 474 -16.86 -25.62 -18.99
C LYS A 474 -16.73 -24.35 -19.82
N LEU A 475 -15.55 -24.05 -20.35
CA LEU A 475 -15.28 -22.89 -21.20
C LEU A 475 -16.14 -22.90 -22.47
N LYS A 476 -16.29 -24.05 -23.11
CA LYS A 476 -17.14 -24.23 -24.30
C LYS A 476 -18.63 -24.03 -24.00
N LYS A 477 -19.09 -24.41 -22.79
CA LYS A 477 -20.51 -24.36 -22.38
C LYS A 477 -20.94 -23.03 -21.78
N THR A 478 -20.01 -22.22 -21.20
CA THR A 478 -20.34 -21.01 -20.45
C THR A 478 -20.75 -19.87 -21.36
N PRO A 479 -21.92 -19.23 -21.17
CA PRO A 479 -22.34 -18.06 -21.95
C PRO A 479 -21.73 -16.75 -21.43
N HIS A 480 -21.36 -16.70 -20.14
CA HIS A 480 -20.96 -15.46 -19.46
C HIS A 480 -19.52 -15.05 -19.78
N THR A 481 -19.35 -13.81 -20.24
CA THR A 481 -18.04 -13.27 -20.65
C THR A 481 -17.03 -13.18 -19.51
N HIS A 482 -17.48 -12.81 -18.29
CA HIS A 482 -16.58 -12.67 -17.14
C HIS A 482 -16.00 -14.02 -16.71
N THR A 483 -16.85 -15.02 -16.59
CA THR A 483 -16.42 -16.40 -16.28
C THR A 483 -15.49 -16.95 -17.38
N LYS A 484 -15.77 -16.69 -18.66
CA LYS A 484 -14.87 -17.08 -19.77
C LYS A 484 -13.46 -16.48 -19.58
N VAL A 485 -13.35 -15.20 -19.23
CA VAL A 485 -12.06 -14.54 -18.99
C VAL A 485 -11.30 -15.20 -17.84
N MET A 486 -12.01 -15.56 -16.76
CA MET A 486 -11.40 -16.22 -15.60
C MET A 486 -10.93 -17.64 -15.93
N LEU A 487 -11.75 -18.40 -16.66
CA LEU A 487 -11.37 -19.74 -17.14
C LEU A 487 -10.16 -19.70 -18.09
N CYS A 488 -10.08 -18.73 -19.00
CA CYS A 488 -8.88 -18.51 -19.82
C CYS A 488 -7.65 -18.19 -18.96
N THR A 489 -7.81 -17.42 -17.90
CA THR A 489 -6.70 -17.10 -16.98
C THR A 489 -6.21 -18.36 -16.26
N LEU A 490 -7.11 -19.24 -15.82
CA LEU A 490 -6.76 -20.53 -15.25
C LEU A 490 -6.02 -21.42 -16.25
N LEU A 491 -6.47 -21.48 -17.51
CA LEU A 491 -5.76 -22.21 -18.57
C LEU A 491 -4.33 -21.69 -18.75
N PHE A 492 -4.12 -20.37 -18.75
CA PHE A 492 -2.78 -19.80 -18.84
C PHE A 492 -1.90 -20.20 -17.66
N GLN A 493 -2.47 -20.33 -16.49
CA GLN A 493 -1.75 -20.75 -15.30
C GLN A 493 -1.41 -22.25 -15.32
N MET A 494 -2.33 -23.10 -15.76
CA MET A 494 -2.13 -24.56 -15.85
C MET A 494 -1.00 -24.95 -16.80
N VAL A 495 -0.85 -24.21 -17.88
CA VAL A 495 0.10 -24.52 -18.96
C VAL A 495 1.46 -23.82 -18.76
N ALA A 496 1.64 -23.10 -17.65
CA ALA A 496 2.85 -22.29 -17.41
C ALA A 496 4.15 -23.12 -17.33
N GLY A 497 4.12 -24.32 -16.84
CA GLY A 497 5.31 -25.12 -16.50
C GLY A 497 6.03 -25.86 -17.64
N GLY A 498 5.93 -25.43 -18.89
CA GLY A 498 6.62 -26.10 -20.03
C GLY A 498 5.77 -27.11 -20.81
N TYR A 499 4.51 -27.21 -20.47
CA TYR A 499 3.53 -27.98 -21.24
C TYR A 499 3.30 -27.34 -22.63
N GLU A 500 3.42 -28.11 -23.70
CA GLU A 500 3.07 -27.61 -25.02
C GLU A 500 1.56 -27.43 -25.15
N TRP A 501 1.15 -26.28 -25.70
CA TRP A 501 -0.25 -26.02 -25.96
C TRP A 501 -0.85 -27.06 -26.89
N ASN A 502 -1.83 -27.78 -26.39
CA ASN A 502 -2.64 -28.69 -27.23
C ASN A 502 -3.48 -27.85 -28.20
N ALA A 503 -3.66 -28.33 -29.43
CA ALA A 503 -4.49 -27.67 -30.43
C ALA A 503 -5.90 -27.38 -29.91
N GLU A 504 -6.46 -28.27 -29.11
CA GLU A 504 -7.79 -28.09 -28.49
C GLU A 504 -7.87 -26.88 -27.55
N CYS A 505 -6.81 -26.61 -26.76
CA CYS A 505 -6.74 -25.42 -25.88
C CYS A 505 -6.67 -24.12 -26.70
N LEU A 506 -5.88 -24.12 -27.77
CA LEU A 506 -5.75 -22.96 -28.66
C LEU A 506 -7.08 -22.66 -29.37
N ASP A 507 -7.74 -23.68 -29.92
CA ASP A 507 -9.05 -23.56 -30.58
C ASP A 507 -10.13 -23.03 -29.59
N ALA A 508 -10.12 -23.52 -28.34
CA ALA A 508 -11.03 -23.06 -27.31
C ALA A 508 -10.81 -21.57 -26.99
N ILE A 509 -9.55 -21.14 -26.83
CA ILE A 509 -9.21 -19.72 -26.56
C ILE A 509 -9.59 -18.86 -27.76
N ASP A 510 -9.30 -19.26 -28.97
CA ASP A 510 -9.64 -18.53 -30.21
C ASP A 510 -11.16 -18.37 -30.38
N SER A 511 -11.93 -19.40 -30.03
CA SER A 511 -13.40 -19.30 -30.02
C SER A 511 -13.92 -18.27 -29.03
N VAL A 512 -13.31 -18.22 -27.86
CA VAL A 512 -13.64 -17.19 -26.83
C VAL A 512 -13.27 -15.80 -27.31
N ILE A 513 -12.06 -15.61 -27.84
CA ILE A 513 -11.57 -14.31 -28.34
C ILE A 513 -12.52 -13.73 -29.42
N LYS A 514 -13.05 -14.56 -30.29
CA LYS A 514 -14.01 -14.14 -31.32
C LYS A 514 -15.35 -13.71 -30.73
N SER A 515 -15.76 -14.28 -29.60
CA SER A 515 -17.07 -14.07 -28.99
C SER A 515 -17.17 -12.90 -27.99
N ILE A 516 -16.05 -12.28 -27.60
CA ILE A 516 -15.98 -11.27 -26.51
C ILE A 516 -15.63 -9.88 -27.02
N ASP A 517 -15.97 -8.86 -26.22
CA ASP A 517 -15.66 -7.46 -26.48
C ASP A 517 -14.17 -7.12 -26.30
N SER A 518 -13.77 -5.95 -26.79
CA SER A 518 -12.37 -5.48 -26.75
C SER A 518 -11.79 -5.36 -25.34
N TRP A 519 -12.60 -4.97 -24.35
CA TRP A 519 -12.13 -4.88 -22.97
C TRP A 519 -11.79 -6.26 -22.37
N ASN A 520 -12.64 -7.24 -22.60
CA ASN A 520 -12.38 -8.61 -22.14
C ASN A 520 -11.25 -9.28 -22.93
N ARG A 521 -11.06 -8.95 -24.22
CA ARG A 521 -9.85 -9.35 -24.99
C ARG A 521 -8.58 -8.78 -24.34
N TYR A 522 -8.61 -7.50 -23.91
CA TYR A 522 -7.50 -6.89 -23.20
C TYR A 522 -7.21 -7.60 -21.86
N ARG A 523 -8.24 -7.99 -21.10
CA ARG A 523 -8.08 -8.75 -19.86
C ARG A 523 -7.43 -10.12 -20.11
N ILE A 524 -7.82 -10.82 -21.17
CA ILE A 524 -7.21 -12.09 -21.56
C ILE A 524 -5.75 -11.88 -21.99
N ALA A 525 -5.47 -10.88 -22.83
CA ALA A 525 -4.11 -10.55 -23.25
C ALA A 525 -3.20 -10.22 -22.04
N ARG A 526 -3.70 -9.48 -21.07
CA ARG A 526 -3.01 -9.20 -19.82
C ARG A 526 -2.75 -10.47 -19.00
N GLY A 527 -3.73 -11.36 -18.89
CA GLY A 527 -3.57 -12.67 -18.25
C GLY A 527 -2.50 -13.51 -18.94
N ALA A 528 -2.56 -13.61 -20.27
CA ALA A 528 -1.56 -14.32 -21.07
C ALA A 528 -0.13 -13.75 -20.85
N THR A 529 0.00 -12.43 -20.84
CA THR A 529 1.29 -11.75 -20.56
C THR A 529 1.81 -12.08 -19.16
N ARG A 530 0.92 -12.07 -18.16
CA ARG A 530 1.28 -12.35 -16.76
C ARG A 530 1.87 -13.76 -16.60
N TYR A 531 1.32 -14.76 -17.29
CA TYR A 531 1.77 -16.15 -17.20
C TYR A 531 2.76 -16.55 -18.31
N GLY A 532 3.30 -15.60 -19.06
CA GLY A 532 4.36 -15.83 -20.04
C GLY A 532 3.90 -16.40 -21.38
N HIS A 533 2.59 -16.39 -21.70
CA HIS A 533 2.06 -16.80 -23.01
C HIS A 533 2.13 -15.66 -24.03
N HIS A 534 3.36 -15.22 -24.31
CA HIS A 534 3.64 -14.02 -25.06
C HIS A 534 3.15 -14.06 -26.52
N LYS A 535 3.10 -15.24 -27.17
CA LYS A 535 2.57 -15.37 -28.54
C LYS A 535 1.10 -14.98 -28.63
N ILE A 536 0.27 -15.50 -27.72
CA ILE A 536 -1.17 -15.20 -27.63
C ILE A 536 -1.37 -13.72 -27.28
N ALA A 537 -0.60 -13.22 -26.30
CA ALA A 537 -0.67 -11.83 -25.89
C ALA A 537 -0.33 -10.85 -27.02
N THR A 538 0.74 -11.10 -27.79
CA THR A 538 1.15 -10.30 -28.95
C THR A 538 0.05 -10.23 -29.99
N HIS A 539 -0.56 -11.38 -30.32
CA HIS A 539 -1.65 -11.42 -31.29
C HIS A 539 -2.85 -10.58 -30.84
N LEU A 540 -3.24 -10.69 -29.56
CA LEU A 540 -4.35 -9.94 -29.01
C LEU A 540 -4.08 -8.43 -28.93
N PHE A 541 -2.89 -8.02 -28.49
CA PHE A 541 -2.54 -6.61 -28.45
C PHE A 541 -2.48 -5.98 -29.82
N LYS A 542 -2.04 -6.73 -30.85
CA LYS A 542 -2.06 -6.29 -32.24
C LYS A 542 -3.49 -5.99 -32.70
N ILE A 543 -4.43 -6.91 -32.49
CA ILE A 543 -5.85 -6.71 -32.84
C ILE A 543 -6.44 -5.51 -32.08
N LEU A 544 -6.15 -5.41 -30.79
CA LEU A 544 -6.66 -4.32 -29.95
C LEU A 544 -6.13 -2.95 -30.36
N LYS A 545 -4.86 -2.86 -30.74
CA LYS A 545 -4.22 -1.63 -31.21
C LYS A 545 -4.90 -1.07 -32.47
N GLU A 546 -5.33 -1.95 -33.38
CA GLU A 546 -6.02 -1.55 -34.61
C GLU A 546 -7.45 -1.06 -34.34
N ALA A 547 -8.06 -1.47 -33.23
CA ALA A 547 -9.43 -1.14 -32.86
C ALA A 547 -9.57 0.13 -31.98
N VAL A 548 -8.49 0.76 -31.56
CA VAL A 548 -8.51 1.87 -30.60
C VAL A 548 -8.30 3.21 -31.30
N ALA A 549 -9.16 4.18 -30.98
CA ALA A 549 -9.10 5.55 -31.49
C ALA A 549 -8.26 6.51 -30.63
N SER A 550 -8.02 6.19 -29.34
CA SER A 550 -7.23 7.04 -28.44
C SER A 550 -5.73 6.87 -28.69
N GLU A 551 -5.02 7.96 -28.94
CA GLU A 551 -3.57 7.96 -29.14
C GLU A 551 -2.81 7.36 -27.95
N GLN A 552 -3.17 7.71 -26.73
CA GLN A 552 -2.55 7.19 -25.52
C GLN A 552 -2.72 5.66 -25.38
N LEU A 553 -3.94 5.17 -25.64
CA LEU A 553 -4.21 3.74 -25.61
C LEU A 553 -3.52 3.01 -26.76
N HIS A 554 -3.39 3.65 -27.92
CA HIS A 554 -2.65 3.10 -29.04
C HIS A 554 -1.18 2.90 -28.67
N PHE A 555 -0.51 3.90 -28.12
CA PHE A 555 0.89 3.77 -27.68
C PHE A 555 1.06 2.79 -26.54
N TRP A 556 0.11 2.73 -25.60
CA TRP A 556 0.10 1.72 -24.54
C TRP A 556 0.04 0.29 -25.09
N LEU A 557 -0.89 0.04 -26.00
CA LEU A 557 -1.06 -1.28 -26.64
C LEU A 557 0.11 -1.62 -27.54
N LEU A 558 0.67 -0.64 -28.27
CA LEU A 558 1.87 -0.82 -29.08
C LEU A 558 3.07 -1.21 -28.21
N GLY A 559 3.25 -0.54 -27.07
CA GLY A 559 4.29 -0.90 -26.09
C GLY A 559 4.14 -2.33 -25.55
N LEU A 560 2.92 -2.74 -25.23
CA LEU A 560 2.62 -4.11 -24.79
C LEU A 560 2.83 -5.13 -25.92
N GLU A 561 2.41 -4.85 -27.14
CA GLU A 561 2.65 -5.72 -28.31
C GLU A 561 4.15 -5.91 -28.53
N LEU A 562 4.94 -4.83 -28.54
CA LEU A 562 6.38 -4.89 -28.76
C LEU A 562 7.11 -5.64 -27.63
N MET A 563 6.72 -5.42 -26.36
CA MET A 563 7.28 -6.11 -25.21
C MET A 563 6.98 -7.63 -25.28
N THR A 564 5.74 -7.99 -25.52
CA THR A 564 5.35 -9.41 -25.62
C THR A 564 5.94 -10.07 -26.87
N SER A 565 6.05 -9.35 -27.99
CA SER A 565 6.74 -9.79 -29.20
C SER A 565 8.23 -10.03 -28.95
N ALA A 566 8.89 -9.22 -28.11
CA ALA A 566 10.28 -9.42 -27.76
C ALA A 566 10.47 -10.73 -26.99
N GLU A 567 9.65 -10.98 -25.97
CA GLU A 567 9.71 -12.23 -25.20
C GLU A 567 9.30 -13.44 -26.05
N SER A 568 8.27 -13.33 -26.90
CA SER A 568 7.89 -14.40 -27.83
C SER A 568 9.05 -14.78 -28.77
N TYR A 569 9.77 -13.78 -29.27
CA TYR A 569 10.92 -13.99 -30.15
C TYR A 569 12.09 -14.70 -29.45
N LEU A 570 12.27 -14.45 -28.15
CA LEU A 570 13.26 -15.16 -27.33
C LEU A 570 12.88 -16.64 -27.11
N LEU A 571 11.59 -16.97 -27.10
CA LEU A 571 11.07 -18.32 -26.88
C LEU A 571 11.00 -19.17 -28.15
N ASP A 572 11.15 -18.59 -29.36
CA ASP A 572 11.08 -19.34 -30.61
C ASP A 572 12.21 -20.36 -30.73
N ASP A 573 11.86 -21.58 -31.15
CA ASP A 573 12.81 -22.67 -31.36
C ASP A 573 13.70 -22.37 -32.58
N VAL A 574 14.96 -22.08 -32.30
CA VAL A 574 16.03 -21.97 -33.28
C VAL A 574 17.17 -22.82 -32.79
N GLU A 575 17.89 -23.46 -33.69
CA GLU A 575 19.09 -24.25 -33.36
C GLU A 575 19.97 -23.48 -32.38
N VAL A 576 20.37 -24.16 -31.30
CA VAL A 576 21.14 -23.59 -30.18
C VAL A 576 22.57 -23.37 -30.65
N ASP A 577 22.75 -22.30 -31.44
CA ASP A 577 24.08 -21.76 -31.79
C ASP A 577 24.26 -20.39 -31.18
N SER A 578 25.45 -20.10 -30.67
CA SER A 578 25.79 -18.82 -30.05
C SER A 578 25.57 -17.61 -30.98
N ASN A 579 25.72 -17.79 -32.30
CA ASN A 579 25.42 -16.74 -33.29
C ASN A 579 23.92 -16.42 -33.38
N ASN A 580 23.10 -17.46 -33.39
CA ASN A 580 21.65 -17.31 -33.44
C ASN A 580 21.12 -16.72 -32.15
N THR A 581 21.72 -17.10 -31.00
CA THR A 581 21.39 -16.52 -29.70
C THR A 581 21.66 -15.02 -29.64
N VAL A 582 22.81 -14.56 -30.12
CA VAL A 582 23.12 -13.11 -30.18
C VAL A 582 22.14 -12.37 -31.13
N LYS A 583 21.78 -12.96 -32.27
CA LYS A 583 20.78 -12.35 -33.16
C LYS A 583 19.41 -12.27 -32.49
N LYS A 584 18.99 -13.31 -31.78
CA LYS A 584 17.74 -13.29 -30.98
C LYS A 584 17.75 -12.20 -29.93
N LEU A 585 18.79 -12.12 -29.13
CA LEU A 585 18.94 -11.09 -28.10
C LEU A 585 18.89 -9.67 -28.69
N ASN A 586 19.60 -9.43 -29.78
CA ASN A 586 19.58 -8.12 -30.46
C ASN A 586 18.20 -7.78 -31.02
N GLY A 587 17.49 -8.77 -31.57
CA GLY A 587 16.11 -8.59 -32.04
C GLY A 587 15.13 -8.26 -30.91
N ALA A 588 15.31 -8.87 -29.74
CA ALA A 588 14.53 -8.57 -28.55
C ALA A 588 14.85 -7.17 -27.99
N ILE A 589 16.14 -6.81 -27.93
CA ILE A 589 16.60 -5.48 -27.48
C ILE A 589 15.97 -4.37 -28.31
N SER A 590 15.98 -4.50 -29.64
CA SER A 590 15.36 -3.51 -30.55
C SER A 590 13.86 -3.35 -30.24
N ARG A 591 13.13 -4.44 -30.03
CA ARG A 591 11.71 -4.40 -29.71
C ARG A 591 11.47 -3.77 -28.32
N TYR A 592 12.28 -4.10 -27.32
CA TYR A 592 12.18 -3.50 -25.99
C TYR A 592 12.50 -1.99 -25.99
N ALA A 593 13.49 -1.54 -26.77
CA ALA A 593 13.78 -0.12 -26.95
C ALA A 593 12.58 0.62 -27.53
N SER A 594 11.94 0.04 -28.56
CA SER A 594 10.72 0.57 -29.15
C SER A 594 9.53 0.55 -28.17
N ALA A 595 9.41 -0.50 -27.35
CA ALA A 595 8.38 -0.59 -26.32
C ALA A 595 8.56 0.52 -25.25
N CYS A 596 9.79 0.77 -24.79
CA CYS A 596 10.08 1.87 -23.85
C CYS A 596 9.69 3.23 -24.42
N ALA A 597 9.98 3.48 -25.71
CA ALA A 597 9.59 4.71 -26.39
C ALA A 597 8.05 4.85 -26.44
N SER A 598 7.35 3.76 -26.73
CA SER A 598 5.88 3.72 -26.78
C SER A 598 5.26 3.97 -25.40
N PHE A 599 5.79 3.38 -24.30
CA PHE A 599 5.29 3.64 -22.95
C PHE A 599 5.53 5.09 -22.50
N LYS A 600 6.64 5.69 -22.89
CA LYS A 600 6.90 7.11 -22.66
C LYS A 600 5.93 8.00 -23.43
N ALA A 601 5.62 7.67 -24.68
CA ALA A 601 4.63 8.39 -25.49
C ALA A 601 3.20 8.26 -24.92
N ALA A 602 2.88 7.11 -24.32
CA ALA A 602 1.60 6.86 -23.67
C ALA A 602 1.47 7.56 -22.30
N SER A 603 2.58 7.99 -21.69
CA SER A 603 2.59 8.61 -20.35
C SER A 603 2.16 10.08 -20.44
N THR A 604 1.29 10.49 -19.50
CA THR A 604 0.85 11.88 -19.35
C THR A 604 1.04 12.33 -17.90
N PRO A 605 1.01 13.64 -17.60
CA PRO A 605 1.11 14.13 -16.22
C PRO A 605 0.04 13.56 -15.27
N ILE A 606 -1.13 13.24 -15.81
CA ILE A 606 -2.25 12.66 -15.03
C ILE A 606 -2.11 11.13 -14.91
N ARG A 607 -1.48 10.49 -15.90
CA ARG A 607 -1.29 9.03 -15.97
C ARG A 607 0.17 8.74 -16.17
N ASN A 608 0.90 8.68 -15.09
CA ASN A 608 2.31 8.36 -15.11
C ASN A 608 2.50 6.85 -15.33
N LEU A 609 3.20 6.48 -16.41
CA LEU A 609 3.56 5.10 -16.74
C LEU A 609 5.05 4.83 -16.48
N GLN A 610 5.64 5.54 -15.53
CA GLN A 610 7.06 5.47 -15.22
C GLN A 610 7.49 4.03 -14.88
N PHE A 611 6.72 3.32 -14.06
CA PHE A 611 7.04 1.94 -13.69
C PHE A 611 7.12 1.03 -14.90
N ALA A 612 6.16 1.09 -15.84
CA ALA A 612 6.15 0.26 -17.03
C ALA A 612 7.33 0.56 -17.96
N SER A 613 7.65 1.86 -18.11
CA SER A 613 8.81 2.32 -18.88
C SER A 613 10.12 1.84 -18.26
N ASP A 614 10.29 2.00 -16.94
CA ASP A 614 11.51 1.61 -16.22
C ASP A 614 11.70 0.11 -16.19
N TYR A 615 10.64 -0.66 -15.94
CA TYR A 615 10.67 -2.13 -16.01
C TYR A 615 11.14 -2.62 -17.39
N SER A 616 10.57 -2.08 -18.46
CA SER A 616 10.94 -2.45 -19.84
C SER A 616 12.35 -2.02 -20.18
N LYS A 617 12.78 -0.85 -19.72
CA LYS A 617 14.14 -0.34 -19.87
C LYS A 617 15.17 -1.24 -19.18
N LEU A 618 14.90 -1.64 -17.93
CA LEU A 618 15.79 -2.53 -17.17
C LEU A 618 15.91 -3.89 -17.83
N ARG A 619 14.81 -4.42 -18.38
CA ARG A 619 14.87 -5.66 -19.16
C ARG A 619 15.75 -5.53 -20.41
N CYS A 620 15.65 -4.40 -21.11
CA CYS A 620 16.49 -4.08 -22.25
C CYS A 620 17.97 -4.00 -21.84
N GLU A 621 18.30 -3.29 -20.76
CA GLU A 621 19.66 -3.15 -20.23
C GLU A 621 20.25 -4.51 -19.82
N PHE A 622 19.45 -5.35 -19.17
CA PHE A 622 19.85 -6.72 -18.83
C PHE A 622 20.17 -7.56 -20.06
N LEU A 623 19.35 -7.51 -21.11
CA LEU A 623 19.61 -8.23 -22.35
C LEU A 623 20.87 -7.68 -23.07
N GLN A 624 21.11 -6.38 -23.04
CA GLN A 624 22.32 -5.75 -23.56
C GLN A 624 23.57 -6.25 -22.81
N ALA A 625 23.52 -6.32 -21.50
CA ALA A 625 24.60 -6.85 -20.69
C ALA A 625 24.90 -8.33 -21.03
N LEU A 626 23.86 -9.14 -21.28
CA LEU A 626 24.02 -10.54 -21.76
C LEU A 626 24.71 -10.60 -23.14
N VAL A 627 24.30 -9.78 -24.10
CA VAL A 627 24.91 -9.73 -25.42
C VAL A 627 26.39 -9.33 -25.30
N GLN A 628 26.69 -8.32 -24.50
CA GLN A 628 28.06 -7.87 -24.30
C GLN A 628 28.91 -8.95 -23.63
N LEU A 629 28.36 -9.67 -22.66
CA LEU A 629 29.03 -10.79 -22.00
C LEU A 629 29.33 -11.92 -23.01
N LEU A 630 28.35 -12.31 -23.83
CA LEU A 630 28.55 -13.32 -24.89
C LEU A 630 29.61 -12.90 -25.91
N HIS A 631 29.59 -11.63 -26.37
CA HIS A 631 30.60 -11.11 -27.28
C HIS A 631 32.01 -11.14 -26.67
N SER A 632 32.15 -10.74 -25.41
CA SER A 632 33.41 -10.77 -24.68
C SER A 632 33.95 -12.18 -24.57
N CYS A 633 33.10 -13.16 -24.21
CA CYS A 633 33.49 -14.55 -24.13
C CYS A 633 33.91 -15.13 -25.49
N ARG A 634 33.13 -14.84 -26.53
CA ARG A 634 33.43 -15.34 -27.89
C ARG A 634 34.74 -14.81 -28.46
N SER A 635 35.08 -13.54 -28.17
CA SER A 635 36.36 -12.97 -28.61
C SER A 635 37.57 -13.75 -28.13
N LEU A 636 37.46 -14.47 -27.02
CA LEU A 636 38.50 -15.38 -26.53
C LEU A 636 38.53 -16.71 -27.28
N CYS A 637 37.38 -17.24 -27.64
CA CYS A 637 37.24 -18.56 -28.27
C CYS A 637 37.52 -18.54 -29.79
N THR A 638 37.54 -17.37 -30.43
CA THR A 638 37.86 -17.26 -31.87
C THR A 638 39.37 -17.34 -32.06
N ALA A 639 39.82 -18.26 -32.92
CA ALA A 639 41.23 -18.38 -33.27
C ALA A 639 41.74 -17.11 -33.95
N PRO A 640 42.98 -16.65 -33.67
CA PRO A 640 43.55 -15.52 -34.38
C PRO A 640 43.74 -15.88 -35.88
N PRO A 641 43.72 -14.87 -36.78
CA PRO A 641 43.97 -15.09 -38.19
C PRO A 641 45.29 -15.79 -38.43
N TYR A 642 45.40 -16.68 -39.45
CA TYR A 642 46.54 -17.48 -39.75
C TYR A 642 47.85 -16.69 -39.95
N ALA A 643 47.79 -15.42 -40.39
CA ALA A 643 48.92 -14.54 -40.56
C ALA A 643 49.65 -14.20 -39.25
N ILE A 644 48.97 -14.33 -38.09
CA ILE A 644 49.48 -14.01 -36.76
C ILE A 644 50.10 -15.26 -36.09
N ALA A 645 49.67 -16.46 -36.51
CA ALA A 645 50.15 -17.71 -35.94
C ALA A 645 51.58 -18.12 -36.37
N ALA A 646 52.21 -17.37 -37.30
CA ALA A 646 53.48 -17.75 -37.86
C ALA A 646 54.71 -17.37 -36.97
N HIS A 647 54.55 -16.62 -35.88
CA HIS A 647 55.64 -16.25 -34.95
C HIS A 647 55.36 -16.67 -33.52
N GLU A 648 55.91 -17.74 -33.04
CA GLU A 648 55.68 -18.31 -31.69
C GLU A 648 55.95 -17.31 -30.53
N ALA A 649 56.91 -16.43 -30.67
CA ALA A 649 57.22 -15.41 -29.64
C ALA A 649 56.22 -14.25 -29.62
N HIS A 650 55.52 -13.95 -30.70
CA HIS A 650 54.42 -12.96 -30.77
C HIS A 650 53.10 -13.54 -30.26
N THR A 651 52.85 -14.82 -30.45
CA THR A 651 51.59 -15.48 -30.04
C THR A 651 51.38 -15.41 -28.52
N ALA A 652 52.43 -15.67 -27.69
CA ALA A 652 52.29 -15.62 -26.22
C ALA A 652 51.96 -14.18 -25.72
N LYS A 653 52.56 -13.16 -26.29
CA LYS A 653 52.28 -11.77 -25.92
C LYS A 653 50.89 -11.34 -26.40
N ASP A 654 50.50 -11.75 -27.57
CA ASP A 654 49.16 -11.44 -28.14
C ASP A 654 48.05 -12.20 -27.40
N GLU A 655 48.30 -13.44 -26.97
CA GLU A 655 47.40 -14.17 -26.09
C GLU A 655 47.22 -13.46 -24.73
N LEU A 656 48.28 -13.05 -24.07
CA LEU A 656 48.25 -12.32 -22.82
C LEU A 656 47.45 -10.99 -22.97
N GLN A 657 47.63 -10.28 -24.08
CA GLN A 657 46.86 -9.06 -24.37
C GLN A 657 45.39 -9.37 -24.62
N ARG A 658 45.06 -10.44 -25.29
CA ARG A 658 43.66 -10.90 -25.50
C ARG A 658 43.03 -11.24 -24.16
N TYR A 659 43.68 -12.03 -23.31
CA TYR A 659 43.16 -12.34 -21.98
C TYR A 659 42.96 -11.05 -21.14
N GLY A 660 43.87 -10.10 -21.21
CA GLY A 660 43.75 -8.83 -20.52
C GLY A 660 42.55 -7.99 -21.01
N ARG A 661 42.35 -7.94 -22.34
CA ARG A 661 41.17 -7.25 -22.93
C ARG A 661 39.88 -7.93 -22.55
N VAL A 662 39.79 -9.26 -22.64
CA VAL A 662 38.59 -10.01 -22.29
C VAL A 662 38.28 -9.86 -20.81
N THR A 663 39.31 -9.94 -19.94
CA THR A 663 39.13 -9.70 -18.50
C THR A 663 38.57 -8.31 -18.21
N SER A 664 39.07 -7.29 -18.89
CA SER A 664 38.58 -5.90 -18.77
C SER A 664 37.11 -5.80 -19.22
N GLN A 665 36.78 -6.42 -20.34
CA GLN A 665 35.41 -6.45 -20.85
C GLN A 665 34.45 -7.20 -19.91
N LEU A 666 34.86 -8.35 -19.40
CA LEU A 666 34.09 -9.12 -18.42
C LEU A 666 33.86 -8.34 -17.11
N ARG A 667 34.89 -7.62 -16.63
CA ARG A 667 34.76 -6.73 -15.46
C ARG A 667 33.77 -5.59 -15.72
N LYS A 668 33.77 -5.05 -16.94
CA LYS A 668 32.79 -4.04 -17.34
C LYS A 668 31.37 -4.63 -17.33
N SER A 669 31.18 -5.83 -17.88
CA SER A 669 29.88 -6.51 -17.84
C SER A 669 29.41 -6.81 -16.40
N VAL A 670 30.34 -7.13 -15.48
CA VAL A 670 30.03 -7.28 -14.04
C VAL A 670 29.51 -5.97 -13.47
N LEU A 671 30.13 -4.83 -13.81
CA LEU A 671 29.69 -3.52 -13.34
C LEU A 671 28.29 -3.17 -13.89
N GLU A 672 28.05 -3.46 -15.17
CA GLU A 672 26.72 -3.25 -15.81
C GLU A 672 25.64 -4.11 -15.16
N LEU A 673 25.91 -5.38 -14.87
CA LEU A 673 24.98 -6.25 -14.15
C LEU A 673 24.66 -5.77 -12.74
N ARG A 674 25.68 -5.27 -12.02
CA ARG A 674 25.47 -4.65 -10.70
C ARG A 674 24.63 -3.38 -10.80
N THR A 675 24.90 -2.54 -11.78
CA THR A 675 24.07 -1.34 -12.03
C THR A 675 22.62 -1.72 -12.36
N CYS A 676 22.42 -2.79 -13.14
CA CYS A 676 21.08 -3.33 -13.36
C CYS A 676 20.40 -3.76 -12.05
N ALA A 677 21.14 -4.47 -11.17
CA ALA A 677 20.61 -4.89 -9.88
C ALA A 677 20.23 -3.69 -8.99
N GLU A 678 21.06 -2.66 -8.91
CA GLU A 678 20.75 -1.43 -8.18
C GLU A 678 19.52 -0.72 -8.74
N ASN A 679 19.36 -0.74 -10.06
CA ASN A 679 18.19 -0.15 -10.70
C ASN A 679 16.92 -0.97 -10.45
N TYR A 680 16.99 -2.32 -10.39
CA TYR A 680 15.87 -3.15 -9.94
C TYR A 680 15.51 -2.87 -8.47
N GLN A 681 16.48 -2.62 -7.61
CA GLN A 681 16.24 -2.20 -6.23
C GLN A 681 15.52 -0.84 -6.16
N LYS A 682 15.90 0.13 -7.00
CA LYS A 682 15.20 1.41 -7.10
C LYS A 682 13.76 1.21 -7.59
N LEU A 683 13.57 0.33 -8.57
CA LEU A 683 12.23 -0.02 -9.07
C LEU A 683 11.38 -0.68 -7.97
N TYR A 684 11.96 -1.58 -7.17
CA TYR A 684 11.31 -2.16 -6.00
C TYR A 684 10.87 -1.08 -5.02
N GLN A 685 11.78 -0.17 -4.67
CA GLN A 685 11.49 0.93 -3.74
C GLN A 685 10.49 1.95 -4.26
N SER A 686 10.26 2.02 -5.59
CA SER A 686 9.24 2.89 -6.18
C SER A 686 7.83 2.30 -6.18
N ALA A 687 7.70 1.01 -5.90
CA ALA A 687 6.44 0.26 -6.04
C ALA A 687 5.70 0.10 -4.69
N PHE A 688 5.37 1.20 -4.02
CA PHE A 688 4.71 1.21 -2.70
C PHE A 688 3.39 0.42 -2.67
N ASP A 689 2.54 0.58 -3.69
CA ASP A 689 1.22 -0.07 -3.75
C ASP A 689 1.26 -1.48 -4.38
N ALA A 690 2.46 -2.03 -4.64
CA ALA A 690 2.57 -3.35 -5.23
C ALA A 690 2.24 -4.47 -4.22
N ASP A 691 1.62 -5.53 -4.72
CA ASP A 691 1.42 -6.76 -3.97
C ASP A 691 2.76 -7.47 -3.70
N SER A 692 2.78 -8.34 -2.68
CA SER A 692 3.99 -9.07 -2.27
C SER A 692 4.56 -9.92 -3.42
N GLY A 693 3.70 -10.57 -4.22
CA GLY A 693 4.13 -11.36 -5.36
C GLY A 693 4.85 -10.54 -6.43
N SER A 694 4.36 -9.33 -6.75
CA SER A 694 5.04 -8.41 -7.68
C SER A 694 6.39 -7.93 -7.13
N LEU A 695 6.46 -7.62 -5.84
CA LEU A 695 7.71 -7.22 -5.19
C LEU A 695 8.73 -8.36 -5.18
N ASN A 696 8.30 -9.57 -4.88
CA ASN A 696 9.16 -10.76 -4.92
C ASN A 696 9.70 -11.02 -6.34
N ASN A 697 8.90 -10.82 -7.38
CA ASN A 697 9.36 -10.93 -8.76
C ASN A 697 10.47 -9.91 -9.08
N ILE A 698 10.32 -8.65 -8.66
CA ILE A 698 11.34 -7.62 -8.87
C ILE A 698 12.61 -7.95 -8.09
N LYS A 699 12.46 -8.39 -6.83
CA LYS A 699 13.59 -8.80 -5.99
C LYS A 699 14.33 -9.99 -6.59
N ALA A 700 13.62 -11.00 -7.10
CA ALA A 700 14.25 -12.14 -7.76
C ALA A 700 15.04 -11.73 -9.02
N LEU A 701 14.54 -10.77 -9.82
CA LEU A 701 15.29 -10.23 -10.95
C LEU A 701 16.54 -9.46 -10.50
N GLN A 702 16.49 -8.75 -9.39
CA GLN A 702 17.66 -8.12 -8.76
C GLN A 702 18.70 -9.16 -8.37
N GLU A 703 18.29 -10.21 -7.65
CA GLU A 703 19.17 -11.28 -7.19
C GLU A 703 19.77 -12.05 -8.37
N LEU A 704 19.01 -12.29 -9.42
CA LEU A 704 19.49 -12.88 -10.67
C LEU A 704 20.67 -12.10 -11.26
N CYS A 705 20.56 -10.77 -11.31
CA CYS A 705 21.62 -9.88 -11.80
C CYS A 705 22.86 -9.95 -10.90
N LEU A 706 22.69 -9.97 -9.58
CA LEU A 706 23.79 -10.06 -8.62
C LEU A 706 24.52 -11.42 -8.68
N LEU A 707 23.76 -12.53 -8.74
CA LEU A 707 24.32 -13.86 -8.88
C LEU A 707 25.13 -14.02 -10.17
N MET A 708 24.59 -13.51 -11.29
CA MET A 708 25.30 -13.49 -12.56
C MET A 708 26.57 -12.66 -12.50
N ALA A 709 26.51 -11.47 -11.92
CA ALA A 709 27.68 -10.61 -11.73
C ALA A 709 28.76 -11.30 -10.88
N HIS A 710 28.33 -11.96 -9.79
CA HIS A 710 29.22 -12.72 -8.92
C HIS A 710 29.88 -13.92 -9.64
N SER A 711 29.08 -14.70 -10.39
CA SER A 711 29.58 -15.85 -11.15
C SER A 711 30.61 -15.43 -12.19
N VAL A 712 30.35 -14.38 -12.96
CA VAL A 712 31.30 -13.83 -13.93
C VAL A 712 32.56 -13.29 -13.25
N GLN A 713 32.43 -12.62 -12.10
CA GLN A 713 33.59 -12.12 -11.34
C GLN A 713 34.47 -13.26 -10.84
N ARG A 714 33.89 -14.38 -10.37
CA ARG A 714 34.67 -15.58 -9.99
C ARG A 714 35.41 -16.18 -11.17
N VAL A 715 34.80 -16.24 -12.36
CA VAL A 715 35.48 -16.69 -13.57
C VAL A 715 36.69 -15.81 -13.89
N CYS A 716 36.61 -14.50 -13.60
CA CYS A 716 37.71 -13.53 -13.81
C CYS A 716 38.81 -13.60 -12.74
N GLY A 717 38.75 -14.48 -11.75
CA GLY A 717 39.75 -14.60 -10.67
C GLY A 717 39.75 -13.40 -9.71
N GLY A 718 38.66 -12.70 -9.58
CA GLY A 718 38.50 -11.61 -8.61
C GLY A 718 38.46 -12.13 -7.17
N PRO A 719 38.91 -11.33 -6.18
CA PRO A 719 38.77 -11.70 -4.78
C PRO A 719 37.28 -11.90 -4.47
N PRO A 720 36.91 -12.85 -3.59
CA PRO A 720 35.54 -12.97 -3.14
C PRO A 720 35.13 -11.64 -2.50
N VAL A 721 34.25 -10.92 -3.13
CA VAL A 721 33.65 -9.76 -2.46
C VAL A 721 32.87 -10.32 -1.30
N ALA A 722 33.09 -9.77 -0.11
CA ALA A 722 32.34 -10.06 1.09
C ALA A 722 30.86 -9.53 0.94
N THR A 723 30.16 -10.02 -0.07
CA THR A 723 28.73 -9.98 -0.13
C THR A 723 28.27 -11.23 0.58
N SER A 724 27.53 -11.06 1.63
CA SER A 724 26.92 -12.07 2.47
C SER A 724 25.90 -12.94 1.69
N PHE A 725 26.37 -13.65 0.67
CA PHE A 725 25.61 -14.75 0.11
C PHE A 725 26.11 -16.02 0.82
N PRO A 726 25.32 -16.59 1.74
CA PRO A 726 25.65 -17.87 2.30
C PRO A 726 25.69 -18.90 1.16
N SER A 727 26.83 -19.55 0.99
CA SER A 727 27.09 -20.50 -0.08
C SER A 727 26.28 -21.81 -0.01
N SER A 728 25.42 -21.97 0.97
CA SER A 728 24.63 -23.18 1.21
C SER A 728 23.11 -23.03 1.04
N ASP A 729 22.57 -21.80 0.95
CA ASP A 729 21.15 -21.61 1.08
C ASP A 729 20.51 -20.84 -0.09
N VAL A 730 20.66 -21.37 -1.31
CA VAL A 730 19.72 -21.00 -2.40
C VAL A 730 18.29 -21.42 -2.03
N ALA A 731 18.14 -22.41 -1.16
CA ALA A 731 16.88 -22.78 -0.53
C ALA A 731 16.41 -21.78 0.55
N ALA A 732 17.31 -20.98 1.13
CA ALA A 732 16.98 -19.95 2.11
C ALA A 732 16.62 -18.58 1.50
N PHE A 733 16.81 -18.38 0.19
CA PHE A 733 16.05 -17.37 -0.50
C PHE A 733 14.59 -17.82 -0.40
N GLY A 734 13.82 -17.17 0.43
CA GLY A 734 12.37 -17.34 0.47
C GLY A 734 11.73 -16.92 -0.87
N PHE A 735 12.15 -17.63 -1.93
CA PHE A 735 11.44 -17.61 -3.19
C PHE A 735 10.06 -18.12 -2.85
N GLY A 736 9.11 -17.20 -2.80
CA GLY A 736 7.75 -17.51 -2.40
C GLY A 736 7.21 -18.72 -3.14
N ASP A 737 6.20 -19.32 -2.59
CA ASP A 737 5.61 -20.59 -3.07
C ASP A 737 4.88 -20.45 -4.42
N THR A 738 5.12 -19.37 -5.18
CA THR A 738 4.49 -19.14 -6.48
C THR A 738 5.30 -19.75 -7.62
N VAL A 739 4.60 -20.22 -8.66
CA VAL A 739 5.21 -20.83 -9.86
C VAL A 739 6.24 -19.90 -10.52
N GLU A 740 5.93 -18.61 -10.58
CA GLU A 740 6.82 -17.61 -11.14
C GLU A 740 8.15 -17.51 -10.36
N MET A 741 8.08 -17.57 -9.05
CA MET A 741 9.26 -17.53 -8.21
C MET A 741 10.09 -18.81 -8.31
N GLN A 742 9.43 -19.96 -8.43
CA GLN A 742 10.11 -21.24 -8.65
C GLN A 742 10.87 -21.26 -9.98
N GLN A 743 10.30 -20.68 -11.03
CA GLN A 743 10.99 -20.55 -12.34
C GLN A 743 12.22 -19.64 -12.24
N LEU A 744 12.11 -18.50 -11.54
CA LEU A 744 13.26 -17.61 -11.30
C LEU A 744 14.33 -18.29 -10.42
N ALA A 745 13.91 -19.09 -9.44
CA ALA A 745 14.83 -19.87 -8.61
C ALA A 745 15.61 -20.91 -9.45
N LYS A 746 14.96 -21.58 -10.38
CA LYS A 746 15.65 -22.50 -11.33
C LYS A 746 16.70 -21.76 -12.17
N CYS A 747 16.39 -20.54 -12.64
CA CYS A 747 17.39 -19.70 -13.31
C CYS A 747 18.58 -19.37 -12.40
N CYS A 748 18.31 -19.00 -11.16
CA CYS A 748 19.38 -18.66 -10.20
C CYS A 748 20.28 -19.88 -9.93
N ILE A 749 19.72 -21.08 -9.78
CA ILE A 749 20.46 -22.32 -9.60
C ILE A 749 21.35 -22.63 -10.83
N GLN A 750 20.82 -22.46 -12.04
CA GLN A 750 21.60 -22.66 -13.28
C GLN A 750 22.76 -21.68 -13.34
N ILE A 751 22.57 -20.40 -12.96
CA ILE A 751 23.63 -19.40 -12.93
C ILE A 751 24.65 -19.70 -11.84
N GLN A 752 24.23 -20.18 -10.69
CA GLN A 752 25.14 -20.60 -9.62
C GLN A 752 26.04 -21.76 -10.04
N ALA A 753 25.54 -22.70 -10.84
CA ALA A 753 26.32 -23.78 -11.41
C ALA A 753 27.43 -23.32 -12.38
N LEU A 754 27.36 -22.08 -12.90
CA LEU A 754 28.44 -21.43 -13.65
C LEU A 754 29.65 -21.07 -12.79
N ALA A 755 29.46 -20.91 -11.50
CA ALA A 755 30.57 -20.64 -10.58
C ALA A 755 31.35 -21.95 -10.38
N PRO A 756 32.66 -21.97 -10.63
CA PRO A 756 33.48 -23.15 -10.34
C PRO A 756 33.30 -23.53 -8.88
N ALA A 757 32.94 -24.76 -8.60
CA ALA A 757 32.93 -25.30 -7.25
C ALA A 757 34.33 -25.04 -6.63
N GLY A 758 34.34 -24.29 -5.55
CA GLY A 758 35.59 -24.08 -4.81
C GLY A 758 36.01 -25.44 -4.29
N ASP A 759 37.21 -25.91 -4.67
CA ASP A 759 37.83 -27.05 -4.04
C ASP A 759 38.02 -26.71 -2.53
N ALA A 760 37.05 -27.09 -1.73
CA ALA A 760 37.06 -26.88 -0.28
C ALA A 760 38.07 -27.80 0.46
N ASP A 761 38.75 -28.73 -0.25
CA ASP A 761 39.49 -29.80 0.39
C ASP A 761 41.00 -29.84 0.12
N ASN A 762 41.64 -28.74 -0.28
CA ASN A 762 43.12 -28.74 -0.34
C ASN A 762 43.75 -27.42 0.08
N GLU A 763 43.87 -27.20 1.38
CA GLU A 763 44.69 -26.13 1.99
C GLU A 763 46.24 -26.28 1.81
N THR A 764 46.72 -27.23 1.07
CA THR A 764 48.19 -27.55 1.00
C THR A 764 48.78 -27.63 -0.41
N SER A 765 48.37 -26.82 -1.35
CA SER A 765 49.28 -26.63 -2.50
C SER A 765 49.15 -25.28 -3.15
N SER A 766 50.23 -24.50 -3.02
CA SER A 766 50.73 -23.37 -3.81
C SER A 766 49.68 -22.56 -4.61
N ARG A 767 49.54 -21.28 -4.27
CA ARG A 767 49.02 -20.15 -5.05
C ARG A 767 49.04 -20.41 -6.57
N LYS A 768 48.18 -21.25 -7.10
CA LYS A 768 47.82 -21.21 -8.51
C LYS A 768 46.78 -20.13 -8.67
N THR A 769 47.22 -18.95 -9.06
CA THR A 769 46.37 -17.91 -9.61
C THR A 769 45.54 -18.53 -10.74
N SER A 770 44.32 -18.93 -10.42
CA SER A 770 43.40 -19.48 -11.42
C SER A 770 42.90 -18.33 -12.29
N GLY A 771 43.65 -17.98 -13.32
CA GLY A 771 43.28 -17.02 -14.33
C GLY A 771 42.14 -17.54 -15.23
N ILE A 772 41.66 -16.71 -16.10
CA ILE A 772 40.72 -17.04 -17.15
C ILE A 772 41.35 -18.16 -18.01
N SER A 773 40.59 -19.25 -18.23
CA SER A 773 40.99 -20.31 -19.14
C SER A 773 39.94 -20.48 -20.24
N HIS A 774 40.37 -21.00 -21.43
CA HIS A 774 39.46 -21.29 -22.54
C HIS A 774 38.35 -22.23 -22.14
N LEU A 775 38.63 -23.24 -21.30
CA LEU A 775 37.64 -24.18 -20.83
C LEU A 775 36.54 -23.51 -19.99
N ARG A 776 36.93 -22.63 -19.05
CA ARG A 776 35.99 -21.89 -18.19
C ARG A 776 35.11 -20.94 -18.99
N VAL A 777 35.72 -20.23 -19.94
CA VAL A 777 34.98 -19.32 -20.83
C VAL A 777 34.08 -20.11 -21.77
N GLY A 778 34.51 -21.26 -22.29
CA GLY A 778 33.68 -22.13 -23.10
C GLY A 778 32.45 -22.65 -22.33
N ASN A 779 32.65 -23.08 -21.08
CA ASN A 779 31.54 -23.47 -20.20
C ASN A 779 30.58 -22.30 -19.92
N LEU A 780 31.12 -21.11 -19.67
CA LEU A 780 30.31 -19.92 -19.46
C LEU A 780 29.46 -19.60 -20.70
N ILE A 781 30.04 -19.67 -21.91
CA ILE A 781 29.30 -19.50 -23.16
C ILE A 781 28.18 -20.52 -23.30
N SER A 782 28.48 -21.80 -23.09
CA SER A 782 27.52 -22.88 -23.21
C SER A 782 26.34 -22.67 -22.26
N GLN A 783 26.62 -22.34 -21.02
CA GLN A 783 25.58 -22.09 -20.01
C GLN A 783 24.79 -20.82 -20.28
N LEU A 784 25.42 -19.71 -20.68
CA LEU A 784 24.74 -18.49 -21.07
C LEU A 784 23.86 -18.70 -22.30
N THR A 785 24.32 -19.50 -23.25
CA THR A 785 23.53 -19.86 -24.44
C THR A 785 22.34 -20.73 -24.05
N LEU A 786 22.52 -21.68 -23.14
CA LEU A 786 21.44 -22.49 -22.54
C LEU A 786 20.43 -21.60 -21.80
N LEU A 787 20.89 -20.66 -20.99
CA LEU A 787 20.03 -19.72 -20.27
C LEU A 787 19.23 -18.84 -21.22
N ALA A 788 19.86 -18.30 -22.25
CA ALA A 788 19.21 -17.48 -23.26
C ALA A 788 18.29 -18.26 -24.20
N SER A 789 18.53 -19.57 -24.39
CA SER A 789 17.68 -20.47 -25.16
C SER A 789 16.70 -21.27 -24.31
N SER A 790 16.83 -21.23 -22.99
CA SER A 790 15.88 -21.88 -22.09
C SER A 790 14.49 -21.30 -22.34
N LYS A 791 13.48 -22.19 -22.44
CA LYS A 791 12.06 -21.80 -22.61
C LYS A 791 11.51 -21.13 -21.32
N LEU A 792 12.34 -20.36 -20.65
CA LEU A 792 11.99 -19.61 -19.45
C LEU A 792 11.05 -18.48 -19.81
N ARG A 793 9.79 -18.65 -19.44
CA ARG A 793 8.76 -17.65 -19.55
C ARG A 793 8.86 -16.72 -18.36
N LEU A 794 9.46 -15.54 -18.55
CA LEU A 794 9.49 -14.54 -17.49
C LEU A 794 8.11 -13.92 -17.32
N PRO A 795 7.51 -14.04 -16.12
CA PRO A 795 6.22 -13.43 -15.84
C PRO A 795 6.37 -11.92 -15.71
N VAL A 796 5.39 -11.19 -16.21
CA VAL A 796 5.31 -9.75 -15.99
C VAL A 796 4.61 -9.50 -14.66
N PRO A 797 5.16 -8.69 -13.73
CA PRO A 797 4.56 -8.41 -12.43
C PRO A 797 3.11 -7.90 -12.56
N ARG A 798 2.24 -8.35 -11.68
CA ARG A 798 0.84 -7.88 -11.67
C ARG A 798 0.75 -6.37 -11.55
N TYR A 799 1.62 -5.76 -10.76
CA TYR A 799 1.70 -4.33 -10.55
C TYR A 799 1.95 -3.53 -11.83
N PHE A 800 2.63 -4.09 -12.83
CA PHE A 800 2.83 -3.49 -14.13
C PHE A 800 1.54 -2.97 -14.79
N PHE A 801 0.42 -3.65 -14.55
CA PHE A 801 -0.90 -3.30 -15.06
C PHE A 801 -1.77 -2.51 -14.05
N GLN A 802 -1.25 -2.19 -12.89
CA GLN A 802 -1.98 -1.56 -11.78
C GLN A 802 -1.48 -0.16 -11.43
N THR A 803 -0.43 0.32 -12.08
CA THR A 803 0.25 1.59 -11.80
C THR A 803 -0.65 2.83 -11.87
N LEU A 804 -1.81 2.75 -12.49
CA LEU A 804 -2.80 3.85 -12.54
C LEU A 804 -3.56 4.10 -11.22
N GLN A 805 -3.27 3.34 -10.17
CA GLN A 805 -3.93 3.41 -8.88
C GLN A 805 -2.94 3.69 -7.74
N GLU A 806 -1.84 4.33 -8.06
CA GLU A 806 -0.74 4.58 -7.12
C GLU A 806 -1.06 5.68 -6.12
N THR A 807 -0.57 5.49 -4.90
CA THR A 807 -0.43 6.56 -3.92
C THR A 807 0.67 7.50 -4.39
N SER A 808 0.34 8.78 -4.53
CA SER A 808 1.28 9.80 -4.99
C SER A 808 1.39 10.93 -3.97
N VAL A 809 2.53 11.60 -3.98
CA VAL A 809 2.81 12.77 -3.15
C VAL A 809 2.91 13.99 -4.07
N ASN A 810 2.16 15.03 -3.78
CA ASN A 810 2.35 16.34 -4.39
C ASN A 810 3.18 17.22 -3.46
N LEU A 811 4.28 17.78 -3.96
CA LEU A 811 5.24 18.53 -3.17
C LEU A 811 5.34 19.97 -3.65
N SER A 812 5.31 20.92 -2.72
CA SER A 812 5.58 22.33 -2.95
C SER A 812 6.69 22.81 -2.03
N VAL A 813 7.66 23.53 -2.58
CA VAL A 813 8.79 24.08 -1.83
C VAL A 813 8.73 25.61 -1.89
N LEU A 814 8.80 26.23 -0.75
CA LEU A 814 8.83 27.69 -0.58
C LEU A 814 10.18 28.13 0.00
N PRO A 815 10.72 29.29 -0.40
CA PRO A 815 10.18 30.28 -1.32
C PRO A 815 10.28 29.86 -2.78
N GLN A 816 9.25 30.19 -3.56
CA GLN A 816 9.32 30.05 -5.02
C GLN A 816 9.96 31.27 -5.66
N PRO A 817 10.71 31.12 -6.75
CA PRO A 817 11.25 32.25 -7.50
C PRO A 817 10.11 33.11 -8.05
N ARG A 818 10.29 34.42 -8.11
CA ARG A 818 9.28 35.38 -8.59
C ARG A 818 8.92 35.15 -10.06
N VAL A 819 9.88 34.68 -10.83
CA VAL A 819 9.73 34.34 -12.24
C VAL A 819 10.19 32.89 -12.42
N LEU A 820 9.44 32.10 -13.14
CA LEU A 820 9.79 30.69 -13.42
C LEU A 820 11.17 30.63 -14.11
N GLY A 821 12.12 29.90 -13.50
CA GLY A 821 13.48 29.72 -14.02
C GLY A 821 14.52 30.67 -13.45
N GLU A 822 14.14 31.69 -12.67
CA GLU A 822 15.11 32.50 -11.95
C GLU A 822 15.58 31.85 -10.66
N PRO A 823 16.87 31.98 -10.28
CA PRO A 823 17.36 31.46 -9.00
C PRO A 823 16.88 32.33 -7.83
N VAL A 824 16.57 31.69 -6.70
CA VAL A 824 16.28 32.37 -5.45
C VAL A 824 17.57 33.04 -4.95
N SER A 825 17.55 34.35 -4.72
CA SER A 825 18.73 35.11 -4.29
C SER A 825 18.81 35.14 -2.76
N VAL A 826 19.98 34.75 -2.23
CA VAL A 826 20.24 34.68 -0.78
C VAL A 826 21.56 35.42 -0.48
N PRO A 827 21.61 36.32 0.53
CA PRO A 827 22.86 36.96 0.92
C PRO A 827 23.87 35.95 1.48
N GLN A 828 25.15 36.17 1.23
CA GLN A 828 26.22 35.33 1.76
C GLN A 828 26.24 35.37 3.28
N GLY A 829 26.32 34.19 3.92
CA GLY A 829 26.31 34.06 5.39
C GLY A 829 24.93 34.07 6.02
N SER A 830 23.86 34.25 5.25
CA SER A 830 22.48 34.09 5.72
C SER A 830 21.99 32.65 5.57
N GLN A 831 21.05 32.25 6.40
CA GLN A 831 20.37 30.95 6.30
C GLN A 831 19.15 31.08 5.39
N LEU A 832 18.97 30.11 4.48
CA LEU A 832 17.77 30.00 3.69
C LEU A 832 16.76 29.12 4.44
N ALA A 833 15.64 29.71 4.84
CA ALA A 833 14.52 28.96 5.38
C ALA A 833 13.70 28.36 4.23
N LEU A 834 13.66 27.05 4.18
CA LEU A 834 12.84 26.30 3.23
C LEU A 834 11.64 25.71 3.95
N LYS A 835 10.45 26.02 3.46
CA LYS A 835 9.23 25.36 3.88
C LYS A 835 8.80 24.37 2.80
N VAL A 836 8.68 23.13 3.18
CA VAL A 836 8.21 22.03 2.30
C VAL A 836 6.80 21.67 2.73
N GLU A 837 5.87 21.77 1.81
CA GLU A 837 4.47 21.40 2.01
C GLU A 837 4.11 20.30 1.01
N GLY A 838 3.32 19.32 1.45
CA GLY A 838 2.90 18.25 0.58
C GLY A 838 1.54 17.68 0.90
N VAL A 839 0.95 17.06 -0.12
CA VAL A 839 -0.36 16.39 -0.03
C VAL A 839 -0.22 14.98 -0.57
N LEU A 840 -0.72 14.01 0.19
CA LEU A 840 -0.86 12.62 -0.24
C LEU A 840 -2.16 12.47 -1.02
N THR A 841 -2.08 11.85 -2.18
CA THR A 841 -3.24 11.44 -2.96
C THR A 841 -3.24 9.92 -3.01
N HIS A 842 -4.27 9.31 -2.44
CA HIS A 842 -4.40 7.86 -2.42
C HIS A 842 -5.13 7.36 -3.66
N GLY A 843 -4.73 6.18 -4.13
CA GLY A 843 -5.47 5.46 -5.16
C GLY A 843 -6.82 4.95 -4.65
N LYS A 844 -7.61 4.33 -5.53
CA LYS A 844 -8.96 3.82 -5.21
C LYS A 844 -9.00 2.76 -4.10
N ARG A 845 -7.88 2.12 -3.80
CA ARG A 845 -7.72 1.08 -2.77
C ARG A 845 -6.55 1.45 -1.86
N ALA A 846 -6.70 2.59 -1.20
CA ALA A 846 -5.73 3.04 -0.21
C ALA A 846 -5.48 1.95 0.85
N SER A 847 -4.25 1.80 1.24
CA SER A 847 -3.82 0.89 2.32
C SER A 847 -4.17 -0.59 2.11
N LEU A 848 -4.30 -1.05 0.85
CA LEU A 848 -4.61 -2.45 0.57
C LEU A 848 -3.47 -3.40 0.98
N PHE A 849 -2.22 -3.00 0.73
CA PHE A 849 -1.04 -3.80 1.03
C PHE A 849 -0.14 -3.14 2.07
N ARG A 850 -0.09 -1.81 2.11
CA ARG A 850 0.70 -1.00 3.06
C ARG A 850 -0.01 0.31 3.34
N SER A 851 0.13 0.79 4.57
CA SER A 851 -0.34 2.13 4.96
C SER A 851 0.84 3.09 5.09
N VAL A 852 0.55 4.36 4.89
CA VAL A 852 1.53 5.44 5.06
C VAL A 852 1.61 5.80 6.53
N ALA A 853 2.73 5.49 7.18
CA ALA A 853 2.97 5.86 8.58
C ALA A 853 3.55 7.28 8.69
N ALA A 854 4.52 7.61 7.86
CA ALA A 854 5.19 8.92 7.84
C ALA A 854 5.75 9.26 6.46
N ILE A 855 6.18 10.49 6.28
CA ILE A 855 6.90 10.98 5.10
C ILE A 855 8.30 11.37 5.53
N CYS A 856 9.29 10.82 4.87
CA CYS A 856 10.69 11.20 5.01
C CYS A 856 11.03 12.23 3.93
N ILE A 857 11.39 13.44 4.34
CA ILE A 857 11.76 14.52 3.45
C ILE A 857 13.26 14.71 3.52
N THR A 858 13.91 14.60 2.38
CA THR A 858 15.36 14.75 2.24
C THR A 858 15.65 15.98 1.39
N ILE A 859 16.43 16.90 1.93
CA ILE A 859 16.95 18.06 1.21
C ILE A 859 18.43 17.83 0.92
N SER A 860 18.80 17.80 -0.35
CA SER A 860 20.19 17.69 -0.78
C SER A 860 20.64 18.99 -1.48
N THR A 861 21.84 19.46 -1.16
CA THR A 861 22.42 20.63 -1.77
C THR A 861 23.67 20.24 -2.55
N THR A 862 23.69 20.57 -3.84
CA THR A 862 24.84 20.37 -4.72
C THR A 862 25.48 21.71 -5.07
N PRO A 863 26.80 21.87 -4.82
CA PRO A 863 27.52 23.08 -5.20
C PRO A 863 27.70 23.17 -6.74
N PRO A 864 27.98 24.37 -7.29
CA PRO A 864 28.20 24.54 -8.72
C PRO A 864 29.40 23.71 -9.18
N SER A 865 29.18 22.80 -10.14
CA SER A 865 30.28 22.05 -10.75
C SER A 865 31.16 22.97 -11.58
N LYS A 866 32.38 23.21 -11.13
CA LYS A 866 33.44 23.67 -12.04
C LYS A 866 33.75 22.51 -12.99
N ALA A 867 33.54 22.73 -14.27
CA ALA A 867 33.88 21.80 -15.33
C ALA A 867 35.39 21.48 -15.27
N SER A 868 35.78 20.42 -14.60
CA SER A 868 37.06 19.75 -14.79
C SER A 868 36.89 18.27 -14.38
N SER A 869 37.24 17.43 -15.36
CA SER A 869 37.30 15.99 -15.31
C SER A 869 38.12 15.48 -14.13
N GLU A 870 37.43 15.03 -13.09
CA GLU A 870 37.91 13.97 -12.19
C GLU A 870 36.78 13.70 -11.18
N LYS A 871 36.36 12.43 -11.06
CA LYS A 871 35.45 11.95 -10.03
C LYS A 871 36.07 12.20 -8.66
N LYS A 872 35.75 13.30 -8.01
CA LYS A 872 35.91 13.48 -6.57
C LYS A 872 34.56 13.55 -5.93
N ASP A 873 34.40 12.85 -4.85
CA ASP A 873 33.25 12.85 -3.95
C ASP A 873 32.80 14.29 -3.70
N THR A 874 31.69 14.68 -4.32
CA THR A 874 31.08 15.97 -4.05
C THR A 874 30.47 15.90 -2.66
N ASN A 875 30.95 16.71 -1.72
CA ASN A 875 30.34 16.92 -0.40
C ASN A 875 28.90 17.44 -0.61
N THR A 876 27.97 16.54 -0.76
CA THR A 876 26.53 16.84 -0.72
C THR A 876 26.13 16.90 0.75
N SER A 877 25.68 18.03 1.23
CA SER A 877 25.03 18.08 2.54
C SER A 877 23.58 17.60 2.38
N GLU A 878 23.22 16.57 3.10
CA GLU A 878 21.86 16.04 3.14
C GLU A 878 21.25 16.30 4.52
N LEU A 879 20.06 16.88 4.52
CA LEU A 879 19.24 17.08 5.71
C LEU A 879 17.98 16.23 5.56
N GLU A 880 17.66 15.47 6.57
CA GLU A 880 16.52 14.55 6.56
C GLU A 880 15.60 14.84 7.75
N GLN A 881 14.30 14.84 7.50
CA GLN A 881 13.27 15.02 8.53
C GLN A 881 12.09 14.08 8.25
N ILE A 882 11.64 13.37 9.28
CA ILE A 882 10.47 12.51 9.24
C ILE A 882 9.27 13.28 9.78
N VAL A 883 8.20 13.32 9.01
CA VAL A 883 6.96 14.04 9.34
C VAL A 883 5.78 13.09 9.22
N VAL A 884 4.94 13.06 10.26
CA VAL A 884 3.68 12.30 10.20
C VAL A 884 2.63 13.13 9.48
N PRO A 885 2.05 12.64 8.38
CA PRO A 885 1.03 13.36 7.65
C PRO A 885 -0.26 13.46 8.48
N HIS A 886 -0.85 14.63 8.49
CA HIS A 886 -2.12 14.85 9.14
C HIS A 886 -3.22 14.86 8.09
N ARG A 887 -4.03 13.80 8.02
CA ARG A 887 -5.11 13.65 7.02
C ARG A 887 -4.65 14.02 5.60
N ASP A 888 -3.60 13.36 5.13
CA ASP A 888 -3.02 13.53 3.80
C ASP A 888 -2.23 14.82 3.56
N PHE A 889 -2.05 15.68 4.55
CA PHE A 889 -1.24 16.89 4.45
C PHE A 889 -0.04 16.83 5.39
N PHE A 890 1.12 17.32 4.95
CA PHE A 890 2.30 17.47 5.77
C PHE A 890 3.03 18.78 5.45
N THR A 891 3.71 19.33 6.46
CA THR A 891 4.56 20.50 6.32
C THR A 891 5.79 20.36 7.21
N CYS A 892 6.93 20.82 6.72
CA CYS A 892 8.17 20.89 7.49
C CYS A 892 9.01 22.08 7.06
N GLU A 893 9.91 22.50 7.94
CA GLU A 893 10.79 23.64 7.71
C GLU A 893 12.25 23.22 7.88
N PHE A 894 13.09 23.63 6.95
CA PHE A 894 14.52 23.40 6.96
C PHE A 894 15.27 24.72 6.92
N LEU A 895 16.39 24.78 7.64
CA LEU A 895 17.30 25.90 7.60
C LEU A 895 18.60 25.46 6.89
N LEU A 896 18.87 26.02 5.72
CA LEU A 896 20.05 25.73 4.92
C LEU A 896 21.08 26.82 5.07
N SER A 897 22.31 26.45 5.48
CA SER A 897 23.46 27.34 5.50
C SER A 897 24.24 27.16 4.21
N LEU A 898 24.14 28.11 3.30
CA LEU A 898 24.81 28.09 2.00
C LEU A 898 26.08 28.96 2.07
N GLY A 899 27.26 28.36 1.76
CA GLY A 899 28.51 29.12 1.66
C GLY A 899 29.42 29.14 2.89
N SER A 900 29.11 28.40 3.97
CA SER A 900 30.07 28.19 5.06
C SER A 900 30.88 26.91 4.78
N GLN A 901 32.16 27.07 4.45
CA GLN A 901 33.12 25.97 4.59
C GLN A 901 33.22 25.65 6.09
N SER A 902 32.70 24.51 6.52
CA SER A 902 32.97 23.98 7.85
C SER A 902 34.43 23.55 7.94
N ASN A 903 35.28 24.43 8.43
CA ASN A 903 36.60 24.08 8.96
C ASN A 903 36.40 23.32 10.28
N ASN A 904 36.17 22.02 10.21
CA ASN A 904 36.40 21.10 11.31
C ASN A 904 37.57 20.19 10.93
N SER A 905 38.79 20.68 11.09
CA SER A 905 39.96 19.84 11.33
C SER A 905 40.79 20.43 12.44
N VAL A 906 40.68 19.75 13.58
CA VAL A 906 41.59 19.97 14.71
C VAL A 906 43.01 19.43 14.36
N CYS A 907 44.00 20.24 14.62
CA CYS A 907 45.44 19.94 14.82
C CYS A 907 46.32 19.58 13.61
N GLY A 908 47.36 20.41 13.48
CA GLY A 908 48.63 20.02 12.93
C GLY A 908 49.30 21.04 12.00
N SER A 909 50.03 21.97 12.60
CA SER A 909 51.11 22.80 12.05
C SER A 909 51.73 22.43 10.69
N SER A 910 51.73 23.34 9.73
CA SER A 910 53.00 23.91 9.15
C SER A 910 52.68 25.00 8.09
N VAL A 911 53.44 26.05 8.24
CA VAL A 911 53.52 27.27 7.43
C VAL A 911 54.00 26.95 6.01
N SER A 912 53.28 27.45 5.00
CA SER A 912 53.93 27.95 3.79
C SER A 912 53.01 28.91 3.04
N SER A 913 53.46 30.13 3.01
CA SER A 913 53.00 31.25 2.22
C SER A 913 53.08 30.99 0.74
N CYS A 914 52.02 31.18 -0.01
CA CYS A 914 52.04 31.56 -1.39
C CYS A 914 50.88 32.48 -1.70
N SER A 915 51.24 33.73 -1.95
CA SER A 915 50.47 34.79 -2.54
C SER A 915 50.12 34.46 -4.01
N SER A 916 48.86 34.54 -4.41
CA SER A 916 48.48 34.85 -5.78
C SER A 916 47.10 35.44 -5.83
N SER A 917 47.09 36.73 -6.09
CA SER A 917 46.29 37.52 -7.08
C SER A 917 44.84 37.12 -7.33
N GLY A 918 44.03 38.13 -7.16
CA GLY A 918 42.65 38.35 -7.47
C GLY A 918 42.05 37.62 -8.68
N SER A 919 40.83 37.12 -8.44
CA SER A 919 39.84 37.03 -9.49
C SER A 919 38.46 37.30 -8.89
N SER A 920 37.84 38.27 -9.49
CA SER A 920 36.46 38.78 -9.41
C SER A 920 35.40 37.84 -8.88
N GLY A 921 34.56 38.40 -8.01
CA GLY A 921 33.39 37.77 -7.37
C GLY A 921 32.43 37.10 -8.34
N GLY A 922 32.35 35.80 -8.25
CA GLY A 922 31.29 34.99 -8.86
C GLY A 922 30.41 34.41 -7.75
N GLY A 923 29.26 34.99 -7.58
CA GLY A 923 28.25 34.41 -6.66
C GLY A 923 27.97 32.93 -7.00
N GLY A 924 28.14 32.05 -6.03
CA GLY A 924 27.94 30.63 -6.22
C GLY A 924 26.47 30.29 -6.48
N GLN A 925 26.22 29.51 -7.50
CA GLN A 925 24.88 29.03 -7.85
C GLN A 925 24.76 27.60 -7.32
N TYR A 926 23.87 27.36 -6.35
CA TYR A 926 23.63 26.06 -5.71
C TYR A 926 22.33 25.46 -6.25
N GLN A 927 22.31 24.13 -6.41
CA GLN A 927 21.10 23.40 -6.72
C GLN A 927 20.63 22.72 -5.43
N VAL A 928 19.42 23.06 -4.99
CA VAL A 928 18.74 22.45 -3.85
C VAL A 928 17.67 21.51 -4.38
N THR A 929 17.75 20.25 -3.97
CA THR A 929 16.77 19.23 -4.36
C THR A 929 16.02 18.75 -3.12
N ALA A 930 14.72 18.91 -3.12
CA ALA A 930 13.83 18.36 -2.11
C ALA A 930 13.19 17.08 -2.65
N SER A 931 13.27 16.00 -1.91
CA SER A 931 12.60 14.73 -2.23
C SER A 931 11.75 14.28 -1.04
N ALA A 932 10.56 13.76 -1.33
CA ALA A 932 9.68 13.16 -0.35
C ALA A 932 9.60 11.66 -0.59
N ASN A 933 9.83 10.86 0.44
CA ASN A 933 9.75 9.40 0.42
C ASN A 933 8.69 8.94 1.42
N ILE A 934 8.00 7.85 1.13
CA ILE A 934 6.96 7.31 2.03
C ILE A 934 7.62 6.32 3.01
N LEU A 935 7.28 6.40 4.30
CA LEU A 935 7.54 5.37 5.29
C LEU A 935 6.27 4.54 5.51
N ASP A 936 6.42 3.22 5.51
CA ASP A 936 5.35 2.30 5.89
C ASP A 936 5.33 2.02 7.41
N GLU A 937 4.33 1.29 7.89
CA GLU A 937 4.20 0.89 9.30
C GLU A 937 5.36 0.01 9.80
N SER A 938 6.05 -0.66 8.89
CA SER A 938 7.23 -1.48 9.19
C SER A 938 8.55 -0.67 9.22
N GLY A 939 8.48 0.65 8.95
CA GLY A 939 9.65 1.54 8.91
C GLY A 939 10.45 1.49 7.61
N ASN A 940 9.97 0.82 6.56
CA ASN A 940 10.66 0.78 5.27
C ASN A 940 10.45 2.07 4.49
N ILE A 941 11.52 2.55 3.84
CA ILE A 941 11.48 3.77 3.02
C ILE A 941 11.17 3.40 1.55
N TRP A 942 10.09 4.00 1.03
CA TRP A 942 9.64 3.85 -0.34
C TRP A 942 9.91 5.11 -1.14
N ARG A 943 10.72 5.00 -2.18
CA ARG A 943 11.19 6.12 -3.01
C ARG A 943 10.24 6.39 -4.18
N CYS A 944 9.00 6.65 -3.88
CA CYS A 944 7.93 6.89 -4.85
C CYS A 944 7.45 8.36 -4.91
N GLY A 945 8.04 9.23 -4.10
CA GLY A 945 7.65 10.63 -4.04
C GLY A 945 8.33 11.52 -5.09
N PRO A 946 7.80 12.73 -5.30
CA PRO A 946 8.32 13.68 -6.25
C PRO A 946 9.65 14.26 -5.79
N ARG A 947 10.40 14.78 -6.76
CA ARG A 947 11.59 15.58 -6.54
C ARG A 947 11.34 17.00 -7.04
N SER A 948 11.54 17.97 -6.20
CA SER A 948 11.49 19.39 -6.56
C SER A 948 12.90 19.94 -6.56
N VAL A 949 13.27 20.60 -7.63
CA VAL A 949 14.61 21.17 -7.81
C VAL A 949 14.50 22.68 -7.86
N MET A 950 15.28 23.36 -7.02
CA MET A 950 15.35 24.82 -6.95
C MET A 950 16.78 25.29 -7.13
N GLN A 951 16.96 26.33 -7.91
CA GLN A 951 18.27 27.01 -8.04
C GLN A 951 18.35 28.15 -7.05
N VAL A 952 19.46 28.24 -6.32
CA VAL A 952 19.73 29.27 -5.32
C VAL A 952 21.03 29.98 -5.68
N ARG A 953 20.99 31.30 -5.78
CA ARG A 953 22.15 32.16 -6.04
C ARG A 953 22.57 32.90 -4.78
N VAL A 954 23.79 32.64 -4.32
CA VAL A 954 24.38 33.36 -3.19
C VAL A 954 25.09 34.60 -3.72
N HIS A 955 24.72 35.78 -3.21
CA HIS A 955 25.32 37.05 -3.58
C HIS A 955 25.98 37.71 -2.36
N GLU A 956 27.09 38.40 -2.57
CA GLU A 956 27.75 39.22 -1.55
C GLU A 956 26.92 40.50 -1.34
N GLU A 957 26.59 40.85 -0.07
CA GLU A 957 26.01 42.16 0.22
C GLU A 957 27.05 43.25 -0.11
N PRO A 958 26.65 44.27 -0.89
CA PRO A 958 27.55 45.40 -1.12
C PRO A 958 27.86 46.06 0.22
N SER A 959 29.16 46.04 0.60
CA SER A 959 29.63 46.69 1.84
C SER A 959 29.14 48.12 1.85
N ARG A 960 28.25 48.46 2.80
CA ARG A 960 27.89 49.85 3.10
C ARG A 960 29.22 50.62 3.39
N LYS A 961 29.71 51.38 2.40
CA LYS A 961 30.74 52.39 2.65
C LYS A 961 30.24 53.26 3.78
N LYS A 962 30.90 53.20 4.95
CA LYS A 962 30.73 54.19 6.00
C LYS A 962 31.04 55.52 5.38
N LEU A 963 30.03 56.36 5.25
CA LEU A 963 30.22 57.78 5.04
C LEU A 963 30.83 58.33 6.34
N THR A 964 32.10 58.58 6.31
CA THR A 964 32.80 59.45 7.24
C THR A 964 32.55 60.90 6.85
#